data_f6183fc2dda20fe619bceea224dbe0b8
#
_entry.id   f6183fc2dda20fe619bceea224dbe0b8
#
_cell.length_a   1.000
_cell.length_b   1.000
_cell.length_c   1.000
_cell.angle_alpha   90.00
_cell.angle_beta   90.00
_cell.angle_gamma   90.00
#
_symmetry.space_group_name_H-M   'P 1'
#
loop_
_entity.id
_entity.type
_entity.pdbx_description
1 polymer ?
#
loop_
_entity_poly.entity_id
_entity_poly.type
_entity_poly.pdbx_seq_one_letter_code
_entity_poly.pdbx_strand_id
1 'polypeptide(L)'
;MRLSDLKTGQSATILKVLGHGGFRRRIMEMGFVRGKKVEVVLNAPLRDPIVYKIMDYEVSLRRSEAHMVVVITNEEAEGLISEEYNGTREGDQLHEVIAQSSKRINVALVGNPNSGKTSLLNAISGGHEHVGNYSGVTVDAKRGHCTYRGYRFEITDLPGTYALTAYSPEELYVRRHLAEHTPDVIINAVVASNLERNLYLTTELIDLNPRVVVALNMYDELEASGAELDYDSLGRMLGVPMVPVVARHGRGIEALLDTVIAVYENEDDRVRHIHINQGPVIEESLRTITGALKESGELPPQFPPRYIAMKLLEEDSYIKDQLKHHPKYPEWEEASKREAQRIKNLLDEDIETAFADQKYGFISGALRETYTPGKKEQTQVTKIIDAFVTHKLWGFPIFFFLMWLMFYCTFNLGAYPQEWIEQLVGLIGQGVDAWMPDGALKDLLVDGVIGGVGSVIVFLPNIMILYLFIAFMEDSGYLARAAFIMDRIMHRIGLHGKSFIPLIMGFGCNVPAIMATRTIESRSSRLITVLLVPFMSCSARIPIYILLIGTFFAAYASWVMLGLYLLGIVVAVITARLMRRYLFKKDETPFVMELPPYRVPTMRATLSHMWDRCAQYLRKMGGLILIASVAVWFLSYYPTPDAAAPAETMEEHYENSYLGQVGQACSPVFEPLGLNWKASIAILTGLPAKEIVVSTLGVLYSEQGDAPEAELDSPTLSQRLVASGDFTPASVLAFLVFILLYLPCIATIVAIAAEIGWRWACISVLYNTALAWIMAYLTYHLFSWL
;
A
#
# COMPACT_ATOMS: atom_id res chain seq x y z
N MET A 1 23.91 19.81 -19.69
CA MET A 1 22.70 20.40 -19.10
C MET A 1 22.07 19.41 -18.12
N ARG A 2 21.31 19.85 -17.12
CA ARG A 2 20.60 18.92 -16.19
C ARG A 2 19.14 18.79 -16.59
N LEU A 3 18.58 17.62 -16.34
CA LEU A 3 17.17 17.38 -16.65
C LEU A 3 16.22 18.34 -15.90
N SER A 4 16.60 18.74 -14.67
CA SER A 4 15.88 19.75 -13.86
C SER A 4 15.82 21.15 -14.48
N ASP A 5 16.66 21.46 -15.45
CA ASP A 5 16.78 22.79 -16.06
C ASP A 5 15.84 22.96 -17.26
N LEU A 6 15.29 21.87 -17.77
CA LEU A 6 14.34 21.88 -18.87
C LEU A 6 13.02 22.52 -18.46
N LYS A 7 12.39 23.25 -19.39
CA LYS A 7 11.08 23.86 -19.22
C LYS A 7 9.99 22.94 -19.78
N THR A 8 8.77 23.13 -19.32
CA THR A 8 7.60 22.40 -19.83
C THR A 8 7.52 22.48 -21.36
N GLY A 9 7.32 21.33 -22.00
CA GLY A 9 7.30 21.16 -23.45
C GLY A 9 8.67 21.02 -24.12
N GLN A 10 9.77 21.18 -23.37
CA GLN A 10 11.11 20.94 -23.92
C GLN A 10 11.48 19.47 -23.82
N SER A 11 12.17 18.98 -24.85
CA SER A 11 12.73 17.64 -24.92
C SER A 11 14.26 17.67 -25.05
N ALA A 12 14.89 16.63 -24.50
CA ALA A 12 16.34 16.44 -24.56
C ALA A 12 16.65 14.95 -24.56
N THR A 13 17.90 14.60 -24.90
CA THR A 13 18.37 13.21 -24.90
C THR A 13 19.24 12.97 -23.67
N ILE A 14 19.03 11.84 -22.99
CA ILE A 14 19.77 11.46 -21.79
C ILE A 14 21.20 11.08 -22.18
N LEU A 15 22.18 11.72 -21.54
CA LEU A 15 23.59 11.41 -21.72
C LEU A 15 24.10 10.47 -20.61
N LYS A 16 23.79 10.79 -19.34
CA LYS A 16 24.28 10.01 -18.19
C LYS A 16 23.39 10.24 -16.95
N VAL A 17 23.19 9.21 -16.15
CA VAL A 17 22.57 9.30 -14.83
C VAL A 17 23.66 9.31 -13.76
N LEU A 18 23.69 10.36 -12.95
CA LEU A 18 24.60 10.52 -11.82
C LEU A 18 23.96 9.94 -10.55
N GLY A 19 24.77 9.72 -9.52
CA GLY A 19 24.31 9.14 -8.25
C GLY A 19 24.82 7.71 -8.09
N HIS A 20 24.54 7.11 -6.94
CA HIS A 20 24.98 5.76 -6.58
C HIS A 20 23.85 4.98 -5.91
N GLY A 21 23.95 3.65 -5.93
CA GLY A 21 23.03 2.76 -5.24
C GLY A 21 21.62 2.77 -5.80
N GLY A 22 20.63 2.66 -4.91
CA GLY A 22 19.24 2.45 -5.28
C GLY A 22 18.60 3.51 -6.14
N PHE A 23 18.99 4.77 -5.99
CA PHE A 23 18.46 5.83 -6.84
C PHE A 23 18.77 5.59 -8.31
N ARG A 24 20.05 5.33 -8.61
CA ARG A 24 20.49 5.14 -9.99
C ARG A 24 19.84 3.92 -10.66
N ARG A 25 19.80 2.78 -9.92
CA ARG A 25 19.14 1.56 -10.42
C ARG A 25 17.68 1.82 -10.74
N ARG A 26 16.94 2.40 -9.79
CA ARG A 26 15.50 2.67 -9.96
C ARG A 26 15.19 3.58 -11.14
N ILE A 27 16.00 4.61 -11.34
CA ILE A 27 15.85 5.52 -12.49
C ILE A 27 16.13 4.79 -13.81
N MET A 28 17.16 3.92 -13.86
CA MET A 28 17.48 3.15 -15.05
C MET A 28 16.42 2.08 -15.37
N GLU A 29 15.93 1.36 -14.37
CA GLU A 29 14.80 0.43 -14.52
C GLU A 29 13.55 1.12 -15.08
N MET A 30 13.41 2.41 -14.84
CA MET A 30 12.37 3.25 -15.42
C MET A 30 12.72 3.83 -16.78
N GLY A 31 13.80 3.35 -17.42
CA GLY A 31 14.15 3.72 -18.77
C GLY A 31 14.94 5.01 -18.92
N PHE A 32 15.42 5.64 -17.83
CA PHE A 32 16.33 6.78 -17.93
C PHE A 32 17.76 6.30 -18.27
N VAL A 33 17.91 5.75 -19.46
CA VAL A 33 19.17 5.23 -19.99
C VAL A 33 19.70 6.12 -21.10
N ARG A 34 21.01 6.01 -21.39
CA ARG A 34 21.68 6.81 -22.39
C ARG A 34 21.00 6.67 -23.77
N GLY A 35 20.89 7.76 -24.51
CA GLY A 35 20.30 7.82 -25.84
C GLY A 35 18.77 7.95 -25.86
N LYS A 36 18.09 7.78 -24.76
CA LYS A 36 16.62 7.92 -24.72
C LYS A 36 16.19 9.38 -24.63
N LYS A 37 15.16 9.71 -25.43
CA LYS A 37 14.55 11.04 -25.43
C LYS A 37 13.63 11.18 -24.22
N VAL A 38 13.75 12.31 -23.53
CA VAL A 38 12.92 12.68 -22.41
C VAL A 38 12.30 14.06 -22.65
N GLU A 39 11.02 14.22 -22.33
CA GLU A 39 10.26 15.46 -22.48
C GLU A 39 9.67 15.89 -21.15
N VAL A 40 9.68 17.17 -20.83
CA VAL A 40 9.00 17.74 -19.66
C VAL A 40 7.53 17.96 -19.97
N VAL A 41 6.66 17.18 -19.35
CA VAL A 41 5.19 17.27 -19.58
C VAL A 41 4.59 18.38 -18.73
N LEU A 42 4.80 18.34 -17.43
CA LEU A 42 4.24 19.32 -16.50
C LEU A 42 5.03 19.41 -15.17
N ASN A 43 4.82 20.50 -14.46
CA ASN A 43 5.32 20.68 -13.10
C ASN A 43 4.15 20.62 -12.12
N ALA A 44 4.35 20.00 -10.95
CA ALA A 44 3.37 20.04 -9.86
C ALA A 44 3.01 21.50 -9.49
N PRO A 45 1.81 21.75 -8.90
CA PRO A 45 1.34 23.08 -8.50
C PRO A 45 2.35 23.88 -7.69
N LEU A 46 3.17 23.22 -6.87
CA LEU A 46 4.22 23.80 -6.06
C LEU A 46 5.61 23.79 -6.75
N ARG A 47 5.70 23.53 -8.06
CA ARG A 47 6.90 23.42 -8.89
C ARG A 47 7.82 22.24 -8.58
N ASP A 48 7.37 21.29 -7.79
CA ASP A 48 8.08 20.05 -7.41
C ASP A 48 7.07 19.04 -6.88
N PRO A 49 7.06 17.79 -7.39
CA PRO A 49 7.93 17.20 -8.43
C PRO A 49 7.60 17.64 -9.87
N ILE A 50 8.40 17.16 -10.84
CA ILE A 50 8.26 17.43 -12.28
C ILE A 50 7.89 16.12 -12.97
N VAL A 51 6.93 16.14 -13.90
CA VAL A 51 6.57 15.01 -14.74
C VAL A 51 7.32 15.03 -16.04
N TYR A 52 7.96 13.92 -16.34
CA TYR A 52 8.70 13.66 -17.56
C TYR A 52 8.03 12.54 -18.34
N LYS A 53 7.97 12.68 -19.66
CA LYS A 53 7.60 11.60 -20.59
C LYS A 53 8.87 10.93 -21.08
N ILE A 54 8.96 9.61 -20.92
CA ILE A 54 10.04 8.76 -21.40
C ILE A 54 9.45 7.42 -21.85
N MET A 55 9.88 6.87 -23.01
CA MET A 55 9.40 5.59 -23.54
C MET A 55 7.87 5.45 -23.48
N ASP A 56 7.15 6.51 -23.89
CA ASP A 56 5.69 6.61 -23.97
C ASP A 56 4.89 6.52 -22.65
N TYR A 57 5.55 6.67 -21.51
CA TYR A 57 4.87 6.77 -20.23
C TYR A 57 5.34 8.00 -19.41
N GLU A 58 4.59 8.35 -18.38
CA GLU A 58 4.84 9.53 -17.57
C GLU A 58 5.39 9.15 -16.19
N VAL A 59 6.52 9.75 -15.84
CA VAL A 59 7.21 9.54 -14.55
C VAL A 59 7.39 10.89 -13.88
N SER A 60 7.08 10.96 -12.60
CA SER A 60 7.38 12.13 -11.79
C SER A 60 8.67 11.94 -11.01
N LEU A 61 9.56 12.93 -11.10
CA LEU A 61 10.81 13.02 -10.34
C LEU A 61 10.83 14.31 -9.55
N ARG A 62 11.40 14.26 -8.36
CA ARG A 62 11.73 15.51 -7.64
C ARG A 62 12.81 16.28 -8.38
N ARG A 63 12.78 17.59 -8.23
CA ARG A 63 13.78 18.45 -8.87
C ARG A 63 15.24 18.09 -8.49
N SER A 64 15.46 17.66 -7.23
CA SER A 64 16.76 17.17 -6.75
C SER A 64 17.19 15.88 -7.45
N GLU A 65 16.26 14.98 -7.75
CA GLU A 65 16.48 13.73 -8.47
C GLU A 65 16.71 13.99 -9.96
N ALA A 66 15.89 14.81 -10.57
CA ALA A 66 16.06 15.24 -11.95
C ALA A 66 17.41 15.97 -12.19
N HIS A 67 17.94 16.64 -11.17
CA HIS A 67 19.28 17.26 -11.24
C HIS A 67 20.41 16.23 -11.37
N MET A 68 20.18 14.99 -10.97
CA MET A 68 21.14 13.90 -11.12
C MET A 68 21.20 13.32 -12.55
N VAL A 69 20.25 13.68 -13.43
CA VAL A 69 20.23 13.22 -14.83
C VAL A 69 20.84 14.30 -15.72
N VAL A 70 21.89 13.91 -16.45
CA VAL A 70 22.57 14.79 -17.43
C VAL A 70 21.92 14.57 -18.79
N VAL A 71 21.56 15.65 -19.45
CA VAL A 71 20.92 15.62 -20.77
C VAL A 71 21.64 16.55 -21.75
N ILE A 72 21.53 16.25 -23.01
CA ILE A 72 22.05 17.08 -24.15
C ILE A 72 20.88 17.42 -25.07
N THR A 73 21.06 18.45 -25.91
CA THR A 73 20.05 18.78 -26.93
C THR A 73 19.94 17.67 -27.95
N ASN A 74 18.74 17.52 -28.55
CA ASN A 74 18.54 16.48 -29.55
C ASN A 74 19.48 16.64 -30.77
N GLU A 75 19.85 17.88 -31.12
CA GLU A 75 20.81 18.18 -32.22
C GLU A 75 22.23 17.70 -31.86
N GLU A 76 22.67 17.87 -30.61
CA GLU A 76 23.94 17.34 -30.14
C GLU A 76 23.98 15.84 -30.03
N ALA A 77 22.83 15.21 -29.83
CA ALA A 77 22.70 13.76 -29.69
C ALA A 77 22.90 12.99 -31.01
N GLU A 78 22.45 13.53 -32.14
CA GLU A 78 22.56 12.89 -33.46
C GLU A 78 24.02 12.61 -33.88
N GLY A 79 24.99 13.31 -33.27
CA GLY A 79 26.42 13.09 -33.55
C GLY A 79 27.17 12.21 -32.55
N LEU A 80 26.59 11.93 -31.38
CA LEU A 80 27.30 11.34 -30.24
C LEU A 80 26.84 9.94 -29.83
N ILE A 81 25.69 9.47 -30.30
CA ILE A 81 25.11 8.20 -29.86
C ILE A 81 25.01 7.26 -31.06
N SER A 82 25.95 6.29 -31.16
CA SER A 82 25.79 5.14 -32.04
C SER A 82 25.04 4.04 -31.30
N GLU A 83 23.86 3.66 -31.80
CA GLU A 83 23.14 2.46 -31.31
C GLU A 83 23.82 1.22 -31.91
N GLU A 84 24.86 0.69 -31.28
CA GLU A 84 25.41 -0.61 -31.63
C GLU A 84 24.60 -1.70 -30.93
N TYR A 85 23.84 -2.43 -31.70
CA TYR A 85 23.09 -3.61 -31.29
C TYR A 85 23.95 -4.87 -31.45
N ASN A 86 24.18 -5.60 -30.36
CA ASN A 86 25.07 -6.77 -30.33
C ASN A 86 24.39 -8.13 -30.52
N GLY A 87 23.06 -8.18 -30.69
CA GLY A 87 22.29 -9.40 -30.92
C GLY A 87 22.20 -10.36 -29.73
N THR A 88 21.92 -11.61 -30.04
CA THR A 88 21.79 -12.70 -29.06
C THR A 88 22.86 -13.77 -29.26
N ARG A 89 23.13 -14.57 -28.21
CA ARG A 89 23.98 -15.75 -28.27
C ARG A 89 23.18 -16.97 -27.85
N GLU A 90 23.45 -18.13 -28.46
CA GLU A 90 22.92 -19.41 -28.00
C GLU A 90 23.52 -19.78 -26.64
N GLY A 91 22.66 -20.20 -25.72
CA GLY A 91 23.02 -20.55 -24.35
C GLY A 91 23.26 -22.05 -24.15
N ASP A 92 23.74 -22.40 -22.98
CA ASP A 92 23.87 -23.80 -22.52
C ASP A 92 22.46 -24.42 -22.34
N GLN A 93 22.34 -25.75 -22.38
CA GLN A 93 21.08 -26.49 -22.32
C GLN A 93 20.19 -26.06 -21.15
N LEU A 94 18.86 -26.00 -21.40
CA LEU A 94 17.84 -25.81 -20.38
C LEU A 94 18.05 -26.75 -19.20
N HIS A 95 17.83 -26.28 -17.96
CA HIS A 95 17.66 -27.16 -16.83
C HIS A 95 16.58 -28.19 -17.17
N GLU A 96 16.98 -29.42 -17.43
CA GLU A 96 16.06 -30.55 -17.52
C GLU A 96 15.45 -30.77 -16.14
N VAL A 97 14.34 -30.10 -15.88
CA VAL A 97 13.41 -30.58 -14.89
C VAL A 97 12.87 -31.88 -15.45
N ILE A 98 13.24 -32.99 -14.87
CA ILE A 98 12.69 -34.31 -15.19
C ILE A 98 11.19 -34.15 -15.11
N ALA A 99 10.56 -34.04 -16.28
CA ALA A 99 9.11 -33.98 -16.42
C ALA A 99 8.57 -35.36 -16.03
N GLN A 100 8.37 -35.56 -14.72
CA GLN A 100 7.42 -36.58 -14.31
C GLN A 100 6.09 -36.16 -14.95
N SER A 101 5.48 -37.07 -15.71
CA SER A 101 4.21 -36.87 -16.42
C SER A 101 3.03 -36.66 -15.48
N SER A 102 3.13 -35.69 -14.60
CA SER A 102 2.03 -35.26 -13.76
C SER A 102 1.22 -34.25 -14.57
N LYS A 103 -0.05 -34.50 -14.77
CA LYS A 103 -1.00 -33.54 -15.39
C LYS A 103 -1.26 -32.30 -14.49
N ARG A 104 -0.26 -31.89 -13.74
CA ARG A 104 -0.29 -30.76 -12.81
C ARG A 104 0.85 -29.81 -13.21
N ILE A 105 0.49 -28.57 -13.49
CA ILE A 105 1.42 -27.52 -13.92
C ILE A 105 1.43 -26.40 -12.87
N ASN A 106 2.59 -26.17 -12.24
CA ASN A 106 2.79 -25.07 -11.33
C ASN A 106 3.24 -23.82 -12.10
N VAL A 107 2.43 -22.77 -12.05
CA VAL A 107 2.66 -21.54 -12.80
C VAL A 107 2.92 -20.38 -11.83
N ALA A 108 4.00 -19.64 -12.06
CA ALA A 108 4.20 -18.34 -11.41
C ALA A 108 3.75 -17.22 -12.36
N LEU A 109 2.88 -16.35 -11.88
CA LEU A 109 2.44 -15.18 -12.62
C LEU A 109 3.26 -13.96 -12.16
N VAL A 110 4.06 -13.42 -13.07
CA VAL A 110 4.98 -12.31 -12.86
C VAL A 110 4.60 -11.15 -13.78
N GLY A 111 5.11 -9.97 -13.54
CA GLY A 111 4.93 -8.80 -14.41
C GLY A 111 5.01 -7.49 -13.67
N ASN A 112 5.10 -6.40 -14.40
CA ASN A 112 5.22 -5.06 -13.84
C ASN A 112 4.01 -4.69 -12.99
N PRO A 113 4.13 -3.76 -12.02
CA PRO A 113 2.97 -3.15 -11.39
C PRO A 113 2.00 -2.62 -12.45
N ASN A 114 0.71 -2.78 -12.21
CA ASN A 114 -0.38 -2.35 -13.13
C ASN A 114 -0.43 -3.07 -14.50
N SER A 115 0.30 -4.16 -14.70
CA SER A 115 0.19 -4.97 -15.93
C SER A 115 -1.07 -5.84 -16.01
N GLY A 116 -1.93 -5.77 -14.99
CA GLY A 116 -3.18 -6.52 -14.96
C GLY A 116 -3.04 -7.99 -14.55
N LYS A 117 -1.99 -8.37 -13.81
CA LYS A 117 -1.75 -9.74 -13.31
C LYS A 117 -2.94 -10.33 -12.57
N THR A 118 -3.44 -9.63 -11.57
CA THR A 118 -4.59 -10.10 -10.78
C THR A 118 -5.85 -10.26 -11.64
N SER A 119 -6.07 -9.36 -12.61
CA SER A 119 -7.17 -9.52 -13.58
C SER A 119 -6.97 -10.77 -14.46
N LEU A 120 -5.72 -11.07 -14.84
CA LEU A 120 -5.37 -12.26 -15.60
C LEU A 120 -5.57 -13.52 -14.76
N LEU A 121 -5.14 -13.54 -13.50
CA LEU A 121 -5.40 -14.63 -12.57
C LEU A 121 -6.90 -14.89 -12.43
N ASN A 122 -7.71 -13.84 -12.22
CA ASN A 122 -9.15 -13.95 -12.07
C ASN A 122 -9.82 -14.48 -13.35
N ALA A 123 -9.35 -14.07 -14.53
CA ALA A 123 -9.84 -14.56 -15.81
C ALA A 123 -9.53 -16.05 -16.02
N ILE A 124 -8.35 -16.51 -15.61
CA ILE A 124 -7.94 -17.91 -15.71
C ILE A 124 -8.64 -18.79 -14.67
N SER A 125 -8.73 -18.34 -13.41
CA SER A 125 -9.27 -19.14 -12.30
C SER A 125 -10.80 -19.11 -12.17
N GLY A 126 -11.49 -18.29 -12.95
CA GLY A 126 -12.94 -18.11 -12.85
C GLY A 126 -13.40 -17.51 -11.51
N GLY A 127 -12.50 -16.82 -10.77
CA GLY A 127 -12.78 -16.24 -9.47
C GLY A 127 -12.60 -17.21 -8.28
N HIS A 128 -12.04 -18.40 -8.49
CA HIS A 128 -11.66 -19.33 -7.42
C HIS A 128 -10.25 -19.03 -6.89
N GLU A 129 -10.17 -18.01 -6.03
CA GLU A 129 -8.90 -17.58 -5.42
C GLU A 129 -8.83 -17.96 -3.95
N HIS A 130 -7.63 -18.35 -3.49
CA HIS A 130 -7.30 -18.48 -2.08
C HIS A 130 -6.14 -17.52 -1.74
N VAL A 131 -6.35 -16.64 -0.75
CA VAL A 131 -5.29 -15.79 -0.20
C VAL A 131 -4.48 -16.62 0.79
N GLY A 132 -3.20 -16.82 0.49
CA GLY A 132 -2.26 -17.48 1.39
C GLY A 132 -1.27 -16.47 1.98
N ASN A 133 -1.19 -16.38 3.32
CA ASN A 133 -0.13 -15.64 3.99
C ASN A 133 1.13 -16.51 4.06
N TYR A 134 2.23 -16.04 3.51
CA TYR A 134 3.52 -16.68 3.70
C TYR A 134 4.20 -16.16 4.96
N SER A 135 4.66 -17.10 5.80
CA SER A 135 5.40 -16.78 7.02
C SER A 135 6.71 -16.07 6.70
N GLY A 136 6.86 -14.83 7.17
CA GLY A 136 8.12 -14.09 7.12
C GLY A 136 8.15 -12.82 6.27
N VAL A 137 7.15 -12.58 5.41
CA VAL A 137 7.02 -11.32 4.65
C VAL A 137 5.55 -10.89 4.62
N THR A 138 5.29 -9.61 4.81
CA THR A 138 3.95 -8.99 4.75
C THR A 138 3.41 -8.86 3.30
N VAL A 139 3.68 -9.86 2.45
CA VAL A 139 3.25 -9.85 1.06
C VAL A 139 2.25 -10.98 0.86
N ASP A 140 1.01 -10.64 0.55
CA ASP A 140 -0.05 -11.58 0.25
C ASP A 140 0.14 -12.09 -1.19
N ALA A 141 0.55 -13.35 -1.37
CA ALA A 141 0.50 -14.01 -2.67
C ALA A 141 -0.87 -14.68 -2.83
N LYS A 142 -1.57 -14.36 -3.91
CA LYS A 142 -2.83 -14.99 -4.26
C LYS A 142 -2.56 -16.26 -5.04
N ARG A 143 -3.32 -17.32 -4.76
CA ARG A 143 -3.28 -18.57 -5.52
C ARG A 143 -4.61 -18.82 -6.19
N GLY A 144 -4.56 -19.13 -7.48
CA GLY A 144 -5.69 -19.58 -8.26
C GLY A 144 -5.45 -20.98 -8.80
N HIS A 145 -6.51 -21.70 -9.10
CA HIS A 145 -6.42 -22.98 -9.78
C HIS A 145 -7.49 -23.09 -10.85
N CYS A 146 -7.13 -23.75 -11.95
CA CYS A 146 -8.10 -24.12 -12.98
C CYS A 146 -7.75 -25.48 -13.58
N THR A 147 -8.73 -26.10 -14.24
CA THR A 147 -8.52 -27.34 -15.00
C THR A 147 -8.84 -27.08 -16.46
N TYR A 148 -7.87 -27.32 -17.34
CA TYR A 148 -8.01 -27.10 -18.77
C TYR A 148 -7.36 -28.23 -19.56
N ARG A 149 -8.04 -28.80 -20.54
CA ARG A 149 -7.60 -29.95 -21.37
C ARG A 149 -7.02 -31.12 -20.58
N GLY A 150 -7.55 -31.38 -19.37
CA GLY A 150 -7.10 -32.46 -18.50
C GLY A 150 -5.84 -32.15 -17.67
N TYR A 151 -5.28 -30.96 -17.78
CA TYR A 151 -4.22 -30.43 -16.92
C TYR A 151 -4.81 -29.62 -15.78
N ARG A 152 -4.23 -29.76 -14.58
CA ARG A 152 -4.54 -28.93 -13.42
C ARG A 152 -3.45 -27.87 -13.27
N PHE A 153 -3.84 -26.62 -13.43
CA PHE A 153 -2.97 -25.46 -13.24
C PHE A 153 -3.06 -24.98 -11.79
N GLU A 154 -1.92 -24.76 -11.16
CA GLU A 154 -1.80 -24.09 -9.88
C GLU A 154 -1.01 -22.80 -10.10
N ILE A 155 -1.70 -21.67 -10.06
CA ILE A 155 -1.15 -20.37 -10.41
C ILE A 155 -0.91 -19.55 -9.16
N THR A 156 0.32 -19.09 -8.97
CA THR A 156 0.70 -18.18 -7.88
C THR A 156 0.91 -16.78 -8.44
N ASP A 157 0.08 -15.80 -8.02
CA ASP A 157 0.24 -14.38 -8.38
C ASP A 157 1.33 -13.77 -7.50
N LEU A 158 2.43 -13.35 -8.13
CA LEU A 158 3.54 -12.73 -7.43
C LEU A 158 3.40 -11.20 -7.44
N PRO A 159 3.98 -10.50 -6.46
CA PRO A 159 3.98 -9.04 -6.43
C PRO A 159 4.48 -8.43 -7.73
N GLY A 160 3.97 -7.23 -8.07
CA GLY A 160 4.46 -6.51 -9.24
C GLY A 160 5.90 -6.04 -9.05
N THR A 161 6.75 -6.34 -10.03
CA THR A 161 8.15 -5.95 -10.02
C THR A 161 8.60 -5.46 -11.40
N TYR A 162 9.56 -4.54 -11.44
CA TYR A 162 10.14 -4.04 -12.69
C TYR A 162 11.40 -4.80 -13.09
N ALA A 163 12.10 -5.36 -12.11
CA ALA A 163 13.32 -6.13 -12.28
C ALA A 163 13.43 -7.21 -11.20
N LEU A 164 14.35 -8.15 -11.36
CA LEU A 164 14.67 -9.18 -10.37
C LEU A 164 15.87 -8.77 -9.50
N THR A 165 15.96 -7.51 -9.13
CA THR A 165 16.97 -7.01 -8.20
C THR A 165 16.58 -7.34 -6.76
N ALA A 166 17.52 -7.26 -5.81
CA ALA A 166 17.22 -7.49 -4.39
C ALA A 166 16.96 -6.18 -3.65
N TYR A 167 16.44 -5.16 -4.33
CA TYR A 167 16.38 -3.80 -3.81
C TYR A 167 15.11 -3.52 -3.01
N SER A 168 13.96 -3.96 -3.49
CA SER A 168 12.71 -3.89 -2.75
C SER A 168 12.38 -5.24 -2.09
N PRO A 169 11.63 -5.25 -0.97
CA PRO A 169 11.15 -6.49 -0.36
C PRO A 169 10.33 -7.36 -1.33
N GLU A 170 9.55 -6.71 -2.20
CA GLU A 170 8.71 -7.34 -3.21
C GLU A 170 9.58 -8.01 -4.29
N GLU A 171 10.61 -7.32 -4.82
CA GLU A 171 11.55 -7.87 -5.79
C GLU A 171 12.32 -9.06 -5.21
N LEU A 172 12.82 -8.92 -3.97
CA LEU A 172 13.50 -9.99 -3.28
C LEU A 172 12.58 -11.21 -3.07
N TYR A 173 11.28 -10.97 -2.77
CA TYR A 173 10.30 -12.05 -2.62
C TYR A 173 10.06 -12.78 -3.95
N VAL A 174 9.81 -12.04 -5.05
CA VAL A 174 9.63 -12.62 -6.39
C VAL A 174 10.83 -13.49 -6.75
N ARG A 175 12.03 -12.96 -6.61
CA ARG A 175 13.28 -13.65 -6.91
C ARG A 175 13.48 -14.91 -6.08
N ARG A 176 13.23 -14.84 -4.76
CA ARG A 176 13.27 -16.01 -3.88
C ARG A 176 12.25 -17.06 -4.29
N HIS A 177 11.03 -16.65 -4.56
CA HIS A 177 9.99 -17.58 -4.96
C HIS A 177 10.35 -18.32 -6.25
N LEU A 178 10.88 -17.62 -7.25
CA LEU A 178 11.32 -18.23 -8.50
C LEU A 178 12.50 -19.19 -8.30
N ALA A 179 13.42 -18.87 -7.37
CA ALA A 179 14.58 -19.70 -7.08
C ALA A 179 14.27 -20.92 -6.19
N GLU A 180 13.43 -20.75 -5.17
CA GLU A 180 13.16 -21.78 -4.17
C GLU A 180 12.04 -22.75 -4.58
N HIS A 181 11.02 -22.25 -5.31
CA HIS A 181 9.86 -23.06 -5.71
C HIS A 181 9.91 -23.56 -7.15
N THR A 182 10.88 -23.09 -7.96
CA THR A 182 11.13 -23.52 -9.36
C THR A 182 9.83 -23.86 -10.09
N PRO A 183 9.00 -22.86 -10.49
CA PRO A 183 7.74 -23.10 -11.18
C PRO A 183 8.01 -23.82 -12.52
N ASP A 184 7.07 -24.66 -12.96
CA ASP A 184 7.19 -25.40 -14.23
C ASP A 184 7.18 -24.44 -15.42
N VAL A 185 6.34 -23.37 -15.35
CA VAL A 185 6.25 -22.31 -16.35
C VAL A 185 6.00 -20.97 -15.67
N ILE A 186 6.63 -19.91 -16.16
CA ILE A 186 6.37 -18.54 -15.73
C ILE A 186 5.50 -17.85 -16.79
N ILE A 187 4.38 -17.28 -16.39
CA ILE A 187 3.61 -16.34 -17.23
C ILE A 187 4.05 -14.93 -16.85
N ASN A 188 4.65 -14.21 -17.79
CA ASN A 188 4.99 -12.80 -17.61
C ASN A 188 3.92 -11.90 -18.26
N ALA A 189 3.16 -11.18 -17.45
CA ALA A 189 2.14 -10.25 -17.89
C ALA A 189 2.78 -8.91 -18.31
N VAL A 190 2.77 -8.63 -19.60
CA VAL A 190 3.34 -7.44 -20.26
C VAL A 190 2.21 -6.57 -20.78
N VAL A 191 2.27 -5.26 -20.53
CA VAL A 191 1.29 -4.30 -21.12
C VAL A 191 1.63 -4.06 -22.58
N ALA A 192 0.73 -4.47 -23.50
CA ALA A 192 0.96 -4.38 -24.93
C ALA A 192 1.15 -2.94 -25.45
N SER A 193 0.54 -1.95 -24.80
CA SER A 193 0.70 -0.52 -25.12
C SER A 193 1.99 0.10 -24.59
N ASN A 194 2.83 -0.66 -23.84
CA ASN A 194 4.03 -0.14 -23.17
C ASN A 194 5.18 -1.17 -23.15
N LEU A 195 5.51 -1.67 -24.34
CA LEU A 195 6.38 -2.84 -24.51
C LEU A 195 7.81 -2.60 -24.06
N GLU A 196 8.44 -1.50 -24.47
CA GLU A 196 9.88 -1.26 -24.28
C GLU A 196 10.29 -1.42 -22.82
N ARG A 197 9.51 -0.84 -21.93
CA ARG A 197 9.75 -0.93 -20.50
C ARG A 197 9.37 -2.27 -19.88
N ASN A 198 8.22 -2.83 -20.29
CA ASN A 198 7.73 -4.08 -19.70
C ASN A 198 8.59 -5.28 -20.10
N LEU A 199 9.22 -5.25 -21.27
CA LEU A 199 10.13 -6.28 -21.74
C LEU A 199 11.45 -6.32 -20.97
N TYR A 200 11.80 -5.27 -20.22
CA TYR A 200 13.00 -5.30 -19.37
C TYR A 200 12.94 -6.46 -18.36
N LEU A 201 11.81 -6.65 -17.67
CA LEU A 201 11.61 -7.80 -16.78
C LEU A 201 11.69 -9.12 -17.55
N THR A 202 11.20 -9.19 -18.78
CA THR A 202 11.35 -10.38 -19.65
C THR A 202 12.82 -10.73 -19.86
N THR A 203 13.67 -9.72 -20.08
CA THR A 203 15.13 -9.95 -20.23
C THR A 203 15.79 -10.45 -18.96
N GLU A 204 15.35 -9.98 -17.79
CA GLU A 204 15.83 -10.49 -16.49
C GLU A 204 15.40 -11.96 -16.25
N LEU A 205 14.19 -12.32 -16.68
CA LEU A 205 13.71 -13.70 -16.62
C LEU A 205 14.50 -14.61 -17.57
N ILE A 206 14.81 -14.16 -18.77
CA ILE A 206 15.65 -14.91 -19.73
C ILE A 206 17.02 -15.21 -19.13
N ASP A 207 17.65 -14.24 -18.45
CA ASP A 207 18.95 -14.44 -17.79
C ASP A 207 18.90 -15.50 -16.67
N LEU A 208 17.77 -15.63 -15.97
CA LEU A 208 17.53 -16.63 -14.92
C LEU A 208 17.24 -18.02 -15.51
N ASN A 209 16.89 -18.09 -16.79
CA ASN A 209 16.68 -19.30 -17.58
C ASN A 209 15.50 -20.22 -17.19
N PRO A 210 14.33 -19.70 -16.80
CA PRO A 210 13.14 -20.52 -16.67
C PRO A 210 12.38 -20.63 -18.01
N ARG A 211 11.37 -21.51 -18.05
CA ARG A 211 10.39 -21.57 -19.14
C ARG A 211 9.42 -20.39 -18.98
N VAL A 212 9.43 -19.46 -19.92
CA VAL A 212 8.62 -18.23 -19.87
C VAL A 212 7.62 -18.18 -21.02
N VAL A 213 6.39 -17.79 -20.72
CA VAL A 213 5.37 -17.39 -21.71
C VAL A 213 5.00 -15.94 -21.43
N VAL A 214 5.00 -15.09 -22.44
CA VAL A 214 4.61 -13.68 -22.30
C VAL A 214 3.14 -13.52 -22.64
N ALA A 215 2.34 -13.06 -21.70
CA ALA A 215 0.97 -12.63 -21.91
C ALA A 215 0.95 -11.12 -22.23
N LEU A 216 0.74 -10.77 -23.50
CA LEU A 216 0.58 -9.38 -23.95
C LEU A 216 -0.81 -8.88 -23.57
N ASN A 217 -0.94 -8.40 -22.33
CA ASN A 217 -2.22 -7.97 -21.76
C ASN A 217 -2.59 -6.55 -22.23
N MET A 218 -3.88 -6.22 -22.13
CA MET A 218 -4.42 -4.94 -22.61
C MET A 218 -4.16 -4.74 -24.12
N TYR A 219 -4.22 -5.82 -24.88
CA TYR A 219 -3.94 -5.81 -26.32
C TYR A 219 -4.96 -4.95 -27.10
N ASP A 220 -6.17 -4.81 -26.55
CA ASP A 220 -7.21 -3.89 -27.03
C ASP A 220 -6.78 -2.41 -27.01
N GLU A 221 -5.95 -2.01 -26.06
CA GLU A 221 -5.38 -0.64 -26.02
C GLU A 221 -4.38 -0.42 -27.18
N LEU A 222 -3.58 -1.44 -27.50
CA LEU A 222 -2.67 -1.39 -28.63
C LEU A 222 -3.44 -1.34 -29.96
N GLU A 223 -4.42 -2.22 -30.15
CA GLU A 223 -5.32 -2.21 -31.32
C GLU A 223 -6.01 -0.85 -31.49
N ALA A 224 -6.53 -0.27 -30.39
CA ALA A 224 -7.22 1.02 -30.40
C ALA A 224 -6.30 2.20 -30.77
N SER A 225 -5.00 2.12 -30.48
CA SER A 225 -4.01 3.13 -30.86
C SER A 225 -3.72 3.11 -32.36
N GLY A 226 -4.09 2.04 -33.06
CA GLY A 226 -3.73 1.78 -34.46
C GLY A 226 -2.27 1.40 -34.64
N ALA A 227 -1.59 0.93 -33.60
CA ALA A 227 -0.27 0.37 -33.67
C ALA A 227 -0.34 -1.10 -34.09
N GLU A 228 0.67 -1.56 -34.79
CA GLU A 228 0.82 -2.95 -35.23
C GLU A 228 2.04 -3.59 -34.57
N LEU A 229 1.88 -4.81 -34.09
CA LEU A 229 2.94 -5.57 -33.42
C LEU A 229 2.99 -6.98 -34.02
N ASP A 230 4.13 -7.32 -34.59
CA ASP A 230 4.47 -8.70 -34.96
C ASP A 230 5.02 -9.43 -33.74
N TYR A 231 4.09 -9.91 -32.87
CA TYR A 231 4.42 -10.58 -31.63
C TYR A 231 5.06 -11.97 -31.83
N ASP A 232 4.84 -12.63 -33.00
CA ASP A 232 5.48 -13.91 -33.29
C ASP A 232 6.96 -13.71 -33.60
N SER A 233 7.32 -12.74 -34.46
CA SER A 233 8.71 -12.39 -34.73
C SER A 233 9.42 -11.87 -33.49
N LEU A 234 8.79 -11.02 -32.68
CA LEU A 234 9.33 -10.54 -31.40
C LEU A 234 9.57 -11.70 -30.43
N GLY A 235 8.63 -12.63 -30.34
CA GLY A 235 8.76 -13.85 -29.52
C GLY A 235 9.93 -14.73 -29.97
N ARG A 236 10.13 -14.91 -31.25
CA ARG A 236 11.28 -15.64 -31.81
C ARG A 236 12.62 -14.95 -31.55
N MET A 237 12.66 -13.61 -31.58
CA MET A 237 13.87 -12.84 -31.24
C MET A 237 14.22 -12.97 -29.76
N LEU A 238 13.22 -12.97 -28.87
CA LEU A 238 13.38 -13.11 -27.42
C LEU A 238 13.47 -14.57 -26.96
N GLY A 239 13.22 -15.56 -27.84
CA GLY A 239 13.21 -16.97 -27.51
C GLY A 239 12.07 -17.36 -26.54
N VAL A 240 11.01 -16.57 -26.46
CA VAL A 240 9.85 -16.78 -25.59
C VAL A 240 8.55 -16.60 -26.36
N PRO A 241 7.58 -17.52 -26.30
CA PRO A 241 6.30 -17.36 -26.98
C PRO A 241 5.49 -16.19 -26.36
N MET A 242 4.84 -15.45 -27.24
CA MET A 242 4.00 -14.30 -26.87
C MET A 242 2.56 -14.54 -27.30
N VAL A 243 1.62 -14.23 -26.39
CA VAL A 243 0.19 -14.43 -26.64
C VAL A 243 -0.57 -13.14 -26.34
N PRO A 244 -1.29 -12.57 -27.31
CA PRO A 244 -2.15 -11.41 -27.08
C PRO A 244 -3.36 -11.78 -26.21
N VAL A 245 -3.58 -11.04 -25.12
CA VAL A 245 -4.67 -11.27 -24.17
C VAL A 245 -5.36 -9.96 -23.79
N VAL A 246 -6.66 -10.05 -23.52
CA VAL A 246 -7.46 -8.99 -22.91
C VAL A 246 -8.14 -9.59 -21.70
N ALA A 247 -7.42 -9.60 -20.57
CA ALA A 247 -7.84 -10.27 -19.34
C ALA A 247 -9.23 -9.79 -18.85
N ARG A 248 -9.55 -8.50 -19.02
CA ARG A 248 -10.85 -7.91 -18.67
C ARG A 248 -12.04 -8.57 -19.38
N HIS A 249 -11.84 -9.05 -20.61
CA HIS A 249 -12.89 -9.64 -21.43
C HIS A 249 -12.71 -11.15 -21.62
N GLY A 250 -11.69 -11.75 -21.04
CA GLY A 250 -11.36 -13.17 -21.20
C GLY A 250 -10.83 -13.56 -22.58
N ARG A 251 -10.56 -12.58 -23.47
CA ARG A 251 -10.04 -12.83 -24.83
C ARG A 251 -8.60 -13.32 -24.75
N GLY A 252 -8.28 -14.41 -25.44
CA GLY A 252 -6.91 -14.94 -25.55
C GLY A 252 -6.48 -15.85 -24.39
N ILE A 253 -7.34 -16.10 -23.38
CA ILE A 253 -7.00 -16.93 -22.21
C ILE A 253 -6.78 -18.39 -22.61
N GLU A 254 -7.64 -18.95 -23.46
CA GLU A 254 -7.49 -20.33 -23.94
C GLU A 254 -6.19 -20.52 -24.73
N ALA A 255 -5.86 -19.59 -25.64
CA ALA A 255 -4.61 -19.60 -26.38
C ALA A 255 -3.38 -19.50 -25.45
N LEU A 256 -3.48 -18.71 -24.39
CA LEU A 256 -2.42 -18.60 -23.38
C LEU A 256 -2.21 -19.95 -22.66
N LEU A 257 -3.29 -20.61 -22.24
CA LEU A 257 -3.22 -21.91 -21.57
C LEU A 257 -2.70 -23.00 -22.50
N ASP A 258 -3.11 -23.00 -23.77
CA ASP A 258 -2.58 -23.91 -24.79
C ASP A 258 -1.06 -23.72 -24.98
N THR A 259 -0.60 -22.46 -25.07
CA THR A 259 0.83 -22.15 -25.16
C THR A 259 1.59 -22.58 -23.91
N VAL A 260 1.02 -22.42 -22.71
CA VAL A 260 1.65 -22.90 -21.46
C VAL A 260 1.80 -24.42 -21.46
N ILE A 261 0.80 -25.17 -21.96
CA ILE A 261 0.90 -26.63 -22.10
C ILE A 261 2.01 -26.99 -23.09
N ALA A 262 2.04 -26.37 -24.29
CA ALA A 262 3.05 -26.65 -25.28
C ALA A 262 4.49 -26.37 -24.79
N VAL A 263 4.67 -25.28 -24.02
CA VAL A 263 5.96 -24.96 -23.38
C VAL A 263 6.32 -25.98 -22.28
N TYR A 264 5.33 -26.42 -21.51
CA TYR A 264 5.52 -27.45 -20.48
C TYR A 264 5.95 -28.80 -21.09
N GLU A 265 5.34 -29.17 -22.22
CA GLU A 265 5.63 -30.41 -22.92
C GLU A 265 6.86 -30.32 -23.84
N ASN A 266 7.51 -29.16 -23.95
CA ASN A 266 8.62 -28.86 -24.87
C ASN A 266 8.23 -29.01 -26.39
N GLU A 267 6.99 -28.72 -26.74
CA GLU A 267 6.48 -28.80 -28.11
C GLU A 267 6.49 -27.44 -28.82
N ASP A 268 6.69 -26.30 -28.11
CA ASP A 268 6.71 -24.98 -28.73
C ASP A 268 8.10 -24.65 -29.29
N ASP A 269 8.21 -24.55 -30.61
CA ASP A 269 9.44 -24.27 -31.36
C ASP A 269 9.97 -22.84 -31.20
N ARG A 270 9.18 -21.94 -30.62
CA ARG A 270 9.57 -20.56 -30.29
C ARG A 270 10.43 -20.47 -29.03
N VAL A 271 10.37 -21.49 -28.18
CA VAL A 271 11.20 -21.56 -26.97
C VAL A 271 12.63 -21.86 -27.34
N ARG A 272 13.50 -20.87 -27.19
CA ARG A 272 14.92 -21.01 -27.44
C ARG A 272 15.73 -20.49 -26.29
N HIS A 273 16.84 -21.18 -26.04
CA HIS A 273 17.78 -20.81 -25.00
C HIS A 273 18.70 -19.73 -25.53
N ILE A 274 18.39 -18.49 -25.23
CA ILE A 274 19.19 -17.35 -25.66
C ILE A 274 19.71 -16.58 -24.47
N HIS A 275 20.84 -15.91 -24.66
CA HIS A 275 21.33 -14.88 -23.76
C HIS A 275 21.47 -13.56 -24.52
N ILE A 276 21.12 -12.46 -23.87
CA ILE A 276 21.39 -11.14 -24.41
C ILE A 276 22.90 -10.93 -24.43
N ASN A 277 23.42 -10.53 -25.59
CA ASN A 277 24.83 -10.24 -25.74
C ASN A 277 25.14 -8.89 -25.10
N GLN A 278 25.94 -8.91 -24.04
CA GLN A 278 26.28 -7.72 -23.26
C GLN A 278 27.44 -6.89 -23.88
N GLY A 279 27.83 -7.19 -25.11
CA GLY A 279 28.96 -6.56 -25.77
C GLY A 279 30.32 -7.23 -25.45
N PRO A 280 31.33 -7.06 -26.32
CA PRO A 280 32.58 -7.82 -26.26
C PRO A 280 33.34 -7.67 -24.93
N VAL A 281 33.37 -6.46 -24.37
CA VAL A 281 34.10 -6.15 -23.12
C VAL A 281 33.47 -6.88 -21.92
N ILE A 282 32.15 -6.81 -21.77
CA ILE A 282 31.43 -7.42 -20.67
C ILE A 282 31.40 -8.94 -20.83
N GLU A 283 31.19 -9.44 -22.06
CA GLU A 283 31.18 -10.87 -22.34
C GLU A 283 32.50 -11.57 -22.04
N GLU A 284 33.63 -10.90 -22.23
CA GLU A 284 34.94 -11.42 -21.87
C GLU A 284 35.07 -11.57 -20.36
N SER A 285 34.67 -10.55 -19.59
CA SER A 285 34.64 -10.60 -18.13
C SER A 285 33.67 -11.67 -17.59
N LEU A 286 32.49 -11.80 -18.22
CA LEU A 286 31.53 -12.85 -17.86
C LEU A 286 32.09 -14.26 -18.11
N ARG A 287 32.80 -14.48 -19.24
CA ARG A 287 33.46 -15.77 -19.51
C ARG A 287 34.51 -16.11 -18.46
N THR A 288 35.34 -15.13 -18.07
CA THR A 288 36.37 -15.29 -17.07
C THR A 288 35.80 -15.74 -15.73
N ILE A 289 34.74 -15.05 -15.24
CA ILE A 289 34.11 -15.38 -13.97
C ILE A 289 33.33 -16.70 -14.07
N THR A 290 32.57 -16.91 -15.17
CA THR A 290 31.81 -18.15 -15.37
C THR A 290 32.74 -19.37 -15.44
N GLY A 291 33.92 -19.23 -16.06
CA GLY A 291 34.96 -20.27 -16.08
C GLY A 291 35.41 -20.64 -14.69
N ALA A 292 35.80 -19.64 -13.87
CA ALA A 292 36.21 -19.86 -12.47
C ALA A 292 35.10 -20.49 -11.61
N LEU A 293 33.84 -20.15 -11.86
CA LEU A 293 32.69 -20.76 -11.19
C LEU A 293 32.50 -22.23 -11.60
N LYS A 294 32.53 -22.55 -12.90
CA LYS A 294 32.39 -23.95 -13.42
C LYS A 294 33.51 -24.89 -12.94
N GLU A 295 34.73 -24.39 -12.78
CA GLU A 295 35.87 -25.19 -12.28
C GLU A 295 35.73 -25.61 -10.82
N SER A 296 34.85 -25.02 -10.05
CA SER A 296 34.68 -25.34 -8.62
C SER A 296 33.68 -26.47 -8.34
N GLY A 297 32.82 -26.83 -9.27
CA GLY A 297 31.92 -27.99 -9.23
C GLY A 297 30.70 -27.92 -8.33
N GLU A 298 30.66 -27.06 -7.31
CA GLU A 298 29.55 -26.98 -6.32
C GLU A 298 28.89 -25.59 -6.33
N LEU A 299 28.02 -25.35 -7.29
CA LEU A 299 27.21 -24.11 -7.33
C LEU A 299 25.78 -24.39 -6.90
N PRO A 300 25.06 -23.39 -6.36
CA PRO A 300 23.64 -23.51 -6.10
C PRO A 300 22.88 -23.92 -7.38
N PRO A 301 22.21 -25.09 -7.39
CA PRO A 301 21.63 -25.66 -8.61
C PRO A 301 20.50 -24.80 -9.21
N GLN A 302 19.93 -23.92 -8.41
CA GLN A 302 18.84 -23.04 -8.80
C GLN A 302 19.27 -21.85 -9.67
N PHE A 303 20.56 -21.57 -9.80
CA PHE A 303 21.07 -20.42 -10.56
C PHE A 303 22.07 -20.86 -11.62
N PRO A 304 21.88 -20.47 -12.89
CA PRO A 304 22.89 -20.70 -13.93
C PRO A 304 24.22 -20.00 -13.57
N PRO A 305 25.38 -20.64 -13.89
CA PRO A 305 26.70 -20.03 -13.61
C PRO A 305 26.88 -18.63 -14.21
N ARG A 306 26.32 -18.39 -15.42
CA ARG A 306 26.34 -17.08 -16.06
C ARG A 306 25.55 -16.03 -15.26
N TYR A 307 24.37 -16.40 -14.77
CA TYR A 307 23.56 -15.53 -13.90
C TYR A 307 24.30 -15.15 -12.60
N ILE A 308 24.95 -16.15 -11.96
CA ILE A 308 25.79 -15.91 -10.78
C ILE A 308 26.91 -14.93 -11.12
N ALA A 309 27.61 -15.13 -12.26
CA ALA A 309 28.69 -14.23 -12.69
C ALA A 309 28.19 -12.79 -12.91
N MET A 310 27.03 -12.59 -13.57
CA MET A 310 26.41 -11.28 -13.74
C MET A 310 26.11 -10.62 -12.40
N LYS A 311 25.49 -11.35 -11.48
CA LYS A 311 25.09 -10.82 -10.17
C LYS A 311 26.27 -10.56 -9.23
N LEU A 312 27.37 -11.30 -9.38
CA LEU A 312 28.63 -11.00 -8.70
C LEU A 312 29.26 -9.69 -9.21
N LEU A 313 29.24 -9.46 -10.53
CA LEU A 313 29.68 -8.20 -11.13
C LEU A 313 28.84 -7.01 -10.67
N GLU A 314 27.51 -7.17 -10.52
CA GLU A 314 26.58 -6.17 -9.99
C GLU A 314 26.70 -5.97 -8.47
N GLU A 315 27.59 -6.71 -7.81
CA GLU A 315 27.73 -6.69 -6.35
C GLU A 315 26.45 -7.04 -5.58
N ASP A 316 25.61 -7.92 -6.13
CA ASP A 316 24.31 -8.29 -5.60
C ASP A 316 24.46 -8.97 -4.22
N SER A 317 23.80 -8.41 -3.21
CA SER A 317 23.91 -8.85 -1.82
C SER A 317 23.32 -10.24 -1.58
N TYR A 318 22.22 -10.58 -2.27
CA TYR A 318 21.56 -11.88 -2.10
C TYR A 318 22.42 -13.03 -2.62
N ILE A 319 23.01 -12.90 -3.81
CA ILE A 319 23.92 -13.92 -4.35
C ILE A 319 25.20 -14.00 -3.53
N LYS A 320 25.76 -12.86 -3.09
CA LYS A 320 26.91 -12.87 -2.16
C LYS A 320 26.59 -13.63 -0.87
N ASP A 321 25.42 -13.44 -0.28
CA ASP A 321 25.00 -14.16 0.92
C ASP A 321 24.83 -15.67 0.71
N GLN A 322 24.35 -16.10 -0.47
CA GLN A 322 24.26 -17.52 -0.82
C GLN A 322 25.63 -18.18 -0.99
N LEU A 323 26.60 -17.43 -1.52
CA LEU A 323 27.94 -17.96 -1.85
C LEU A 323 28.97 -17.80 -0.74
N LYS A 324 28.77 -16.93 0.24
CA LYS A 324 29.78 -16.59 1.27
C LYS A 324 30.30 -17.77 2.10
N HIS A 325 29.53 -18.85 2.17
CA HIS A 325 29.93 -20.07 2.88
C HIS A 325 30.76 -21.03 2.01
N HIS A 326 30.89 -20.76 0.72
CA HIS A 326 31.68 -21.57 -0.19
C HIS A 326 33.19 -21.30 -0.01
N PRO A 327 34.06 -22.34 0.06
CA PRO A 327 35.51 -22.16 0.30
C PRO A 327 36.22 -21.26 -0.71
N LYS A 328 35.78 -21.27 -1.98
CA LYS A 328 36.37 -20.46 -3.08
C LYS A 328 35.71 -19.07 -3.24
N TYR A 329 34.75 -18.70 -2.39
CA TYR A 329 34.08 -17.42 -2.50
C TYR A 329 35.03 -16.20 -2.50
N PRO A 330 36.09 -16.14 -1.65
CA PRO A 330 37.02 -15.00 -1.69
C PRO A 330 37.72 -14.80 -3.04
N GLU A 331 38.04 -15.90 -3.73
CA GLU A 331 38.68 -15.88 -5.05
C GLU A 331 37.72 -15.34 -6.10
N TRP A 332 36.44 -15.74 -6.06
CA TRP A 332 35.41 -15.27 -6.97
C TRP A 332 35.07 -13.79 -6.73
N GLU A 333 35.02 -13.36 -5.48
CA GLU A 333 34.77 -11.99 -5.11
C GLU A 333 35.91 -11.07 -5.61
N GLU A 334 37.15 -11.47 -5.44
CA GLU A 334 38.31 -10.72 -5.92
C GLU A 334 38.36 -10.65 -7.44
N ALA A 335 38.11 -11.79 -8.13
CA ALA A 335 38.01 -11.82 -9.58
C ALA A 335 36.89 -10.91 -10.08
N SER A 336 35.71 -10.94 -9.47
CA SER A 336 34.58 -10.08 -9.81
C SER A 336 34.91 -8.59 -9.63
N LYS A 337 35.51 -8.19 -8.53
CA LYS A 337 35.91 -6.79 -8.29
C LYS A 337 36.94 -6.31 -9.31
N ARG A 338 37.91 -7.16 -9.67
CA ARG A 338 38.92 -6.84 -10.69
C ARG A 338 38.28 -6.65 -12.06
N GLU A 339 37.38 -7.54 -12.48
CA GLU A 339 36.71 -7.45 -13.76
C GLU A 339 35.71 -6.26 -13.79
N ALA A 340 35.01 -5.98 -12.70
CA ALA A 340 34.14 -4.81 -12.59
C ALA A 340 34.94 -3.50 -12.74
N GLN A 341 36.13 -3.42 -12.13
CA GLN A 341 37.02 -2.25 -12.29
C GLN A 341 37.57 -2.15 -13.73
N ARG A 342 37.85 -3.29 -14.38
CA ARG A 342 38.26 -3.32 -15.80
C ARG A 342 37.18 -2.78 -16.71
N ILE A 343 35.92 -3.22 -16.54
CA ILE A 343 34.78 -2.73 -17.32
C ILE A 343 34.60 -1.23 -17.11
N LYS A 344 34.65 -0.76 -15.86
CA LYS A 344 34.54 0.66 -15.53
C LYS A 344 35.60 1.52 -16.21
N ASN A 345 36.84 1.03 -16.26
CA ASN A 345 37.94 1.74 -16.89
C ASN A 345 37.83 1.78 -18.43
N LEU A 346 37.26 0.73 -19.04
CA LEU A 346 37.14 0.62 -20.50
C LEU A 346 35.92 1.34 -21.06
N LEU A 347 34.78 1.29 -20.34
CA LEU A 347 33.51 1.88 -20.78
C LEU A 347 33.24 3.27 -20.18
N ASP A 348 34.05 3.72 -19.19
CA ASP A 348 33.81 4.93 -18.38
C ASP A 348 32.40 4.95 -17.72
N GLU A 349 31.85 3.75 -17.47
CA GLU A 349 30.51 3.53 -16.93
C GLU A 349 30.53 2.47 -15.83
N ASP A 350 29.62 2.58 -14.87
CA ASP A 350 29.44 1.54 -13.86
C ASP A 350 28.73 0.32 -14.48
N ILE A 351 29.05 -0.86 -13.99
CA ILE A 351 28.58 -2.14 -14.52
C ILE A 351 27.06 -2.24 -14.65
N GLU A 352 26.33 -1.70 -13.65
CA GLU A 352 24.85 -1.68 -13.65
C GLU A 352 24.28 -0.88 -14.83
N THR A 353 24.91 0.23 -15.15
CA THR A 353 24.52 1.07 -16.31
C THR A 353 24.79 0.32 -17.59
N ALA A 354 25.97 -0.28 -17.71
CA ALA A 354 26.35 -0.99 -18.90
C ALA A 354 25.40 -2.18 -19.19
N PHE A 355 24.99 -2.96 -18.18
CA PHE A 355 23.99 -4.02 -18.35
C PHE A 355 22.61 -3.47 -18.75
N ALA A 356 22.14 -2.42 -18.09
CA ALA A 356 20.85 -1.82 -18.41
C ALA A 356 20.81 -1.27 -19.83
N ASP A 357 21.86 -0.57 -20.24
CA ASP A 357 21.97 0.01 -21.58
C ASP A 357 21.97 -1.08 -22.65
N GLN A 358 22.68 -2.20 -22.47
CA GLN A 358 22.67 -3.33 -23.40
C GLN A 358 21.28 -3.99 -23.49
N LYS A 359 20.59 -4.21 -22.36
CA LYS A 359 19.23 -4.78 -22.35
C LYS A 359 18.23 -3.87 -23.06
N TYR A 360 18.25 -2.57 -22.77
CA TYR A 360 17.36 -1.62 -23.45
C TYR A 360 17.74 -1.44 -24.94
N GLY A 361 19.02 -1.51 -25.28
CA GLY A 361 19.48 -1.52 -26.67
C GLY A 361 18.92 -2.71 -27.45
N PHE A 362 18.98 -3.91 -26.84
CA PHE A 362 18.39 -5.12 -27.39
C PHE A 362 16.87 -5.00 -27.60
N ILE A 363 16.14 -4.55 -26.55
CA ILE A 363 14.68 -4.37 -26.61
C ILE A 363 14.30 -3.36 -27.70
N SER A 364 14.99 -2.22 -27.77
CA SER A 364 14.72 -1.19 -28.77
C SER A 364 15.00 -1.69 -30.18
N GLY A 365 16.09 -2.45 -30.37
CA GLY A 365 16.40 -3.09 -31.65
C GLY A 365 15.30 -4.06 -32.08
N ALA A 366 14.88 -4.97 -31.21
CA ALA A 366 13.81 -5.91 -31.48
C ALA A 366 12.46 -5.23 -31.80
N LEU A 367 12.11 -4.18 -31.03
CA LEU A 367 10.87 -3.43 -31.27
C LEU A 367 10.92 -2.59 -32.55
N ARG A 368 12.08 -2.10 -32.96
CA ARG A 368 12.23 -1.37 -34.20
C ARG A 368 11.88 -2.22 -35.44
N GLU A 369 12.12 -3.53 -35.37
CA GLU A 369 11.80 -4.46 -36.42
C GLU A 369 10.36 -4.99 -36.39
N THR A 370 9.77 -5.06 -35.20
CA THR A 370 8.50 -5.76 -34.97
C THR A 370 7.32 -4.86 -34.59
N TYR A 371 7.58 -3.58 -34.26
CA TYR A 371 6.56 -2.66 -33.79
C TYR A 371 6.43 -1.44 -34.72
N THR A 372 5.23 -1.20 -35.21
CA THR A 372 4.88 0.00 -36.00
C THR A 372 3.97 0.89 -35.15
N PRO A 373 4.40 2.11 -34.78
CA PRO A 373 3.61 2.99 -33.94
C PRO A 373 2.34 3.48 -34.63
N GLY A 374 1.23 3.51 -33.89
CA GLY A 374 -0.05 3.99 -34.38
C GLY A 374 -0.14 5.51 -34.47
N LYS A 375 -1.06 6.02 -35.27
CA LYS A 375 -1.29 7.46 -35.48
C LYS A 375 -2.19 8.10 -34.41
N LYS A 376 -2.91 7.34 -33.59
CA LYS A 376 -3.84 7.83 -32.57
C LYS A 376 -3.18 7.83 -31.19
N GLU A 377 -2.95 9.02 -30.65
CA GLU A 377 -2.54 9.18 -29.25
C GLU A 377 -3.77 9.01 -28.31
N GLN A 378 -3.87 7.90 -27.61
CA GLN A 378 -4.79 7.74 -26.46
C GLN A 378 -4.48 8.76 -25.32
N THR A 379 -3.33 9.38 -25.37
CA THR A 379 -2.81 10.35 -24.43
C THR A 379 -3.59 11.67 -24.38
N GLN A 380 -4.45 11.99 -25.35
CA GLN A 380 -5.14 13.30 -25.38
C GLN A 380 -6.14 13.47 -24.24
N VAL A 381 -6.94 12.46 -23.90
CA VAL A 381 -7.95 12.57 -22.83
C VAL A 381 -7.27 12.69 -21.46
N THR A 382 -6.25 11.88 -21.19
CA THR A 382 -5.47 11.97 -19.95
C THR A 382 -4.79 13.33 -19.80
N LYS A 383 -4.19 13.87 -20.87
CA LYS A 383 -3.57 15.20 -20.88
C LYS A 383 -4.59 16.32 -20.57
N ILE A 384 -5.80 16.24 -21.14
CA ILE A 384 -6.86 17.22 -20.88
C ILE A 384 -7.28 17.17 -19.41
N ILE A 385 -7.53 15.97 -18.87
CA ILE A 385 -7.93 15.81 -17.47
C ILE A 385 -6.80 16.29 -16.55
N ASP A 386 -5.56 15.91 -16.81
CA ASP A 386 -4.39 16.31 -16.01
C ASP A 386 -4.17 17.84 -16.05
N ALA A 387 -4.44 18.49 -17.17
CA ALA A 387 -4.36 19.95 -17.27
C ALA A 387 -5.27 20.68 -16.27
N PHE A 388 -6.40 20.06 -15.87
CA PHE A 388 -7.29 20.59 -14.84
C PHE A 388 -6.95 20.07 -13.44
N VAL A 389 -6.79 18.76 -13.31
CA VAL A 389 -6.61 18.07 -12.02
C VAL A 389 -5.28 18.42 -11.37
N THR A 390 -4.20 18.55 -12.15
CA THR A 390 -2.87 18.91 -11.65
C THR A 390 -2.56 20.40 -11.81
N HIS A 391 -3.55 21.21 -12.22
CA HIS A 391 -3.36 22.64 -12.43
C HIS A 391 -2.96 23.37 -11.14
N LYS A 392 -2.07 24.34 -11.26
CA LYS A 392 -1.50 25.08 -10.13
C LYS A 392 -2.53 25.72 -9.19
N LEU A 393 -3.65 26.21 -9.74
CA LEU A 393 -4.74 26.83 -8.96
C LEU A 393 -5.87 25.86 -8.70
N TRP A 394 -6.28 25.06 -9.70
CA TRP A 394 -7.47 24.19 -9.62
C TRP A 394 -7.19 22.83 -8.97
N GLY A 395 -5.95 22.36 -8.94
CA GLY A 395 -5.62 21.04 -8.40
C GLY A 395 -6.02 20.88 -6.93
N PHE A 396 -5.74 21.88 -6.07
CA PHE A 396 -6.15 21.84 -4.66
C PHE A 396 -7.67 21.94 -4.47
N PRO A 397 -8.40 22.90 -5.08
CA PRO A 397 -9.86 22.93 -5.00
C PRO A 397 -10.54 21.64 -5.46
N ILE A 398 -10.11 21.05 -6.58
CA ILE A 398 -10.66 19.79 -7.09
C ILE A 398 -10.39 18.66 -6.08
N PHE A 399 -9.17 18.57 -5.54
CA PHE A 399 -8.83 17.60 -4.54
C PHE A 399 -9.72 17.71 -3.29
N PHE A 400 -9.85 18.91 -2.72
CA PHE A 400 -10.71 19.15 -1.56
C PHE A 400 -12.18 18.90 -1.84
N PHE A 401 -12.66 19.22 -3.04
CA PHE A 401 -14.03 18.91 -3.46
C PHE A 401 -14.29 17.40 -3.53
N LEU A 402 -13.38 16.62 -4.11
CA LEU A 402 -13.52 15.15 -4.17
C LEU A 402 -13.46 14.53 -2.78
N MET A 403 -12.59 15.04 -1.90
CA MET A 403 -12.54 14.59 -0.50
C MET A 403 -13.82 14.95 0.25
N TRP A 404 -14.30 16.17 0.10
CA TRP A 404 -15.60 16.59 0.66
C TRP A 404 -16.74 15.70 0.15
N LEU A 405 -16.80 15.45 -1.15
CA LEU A 405 -17.82 14.59 -1.75
C LEU A 405 -17.77 13.17 -1.17
N MET A 406 -16.56 12.60 -1.03
CA MET A 406 -16.35 11.28 -0.43
C MET A 406 -16.90 11.24 1.00
N PHE A 407 -16.53 12.21 1.85
CA PHE A 407 -17.00 12.26 3.23
C PHE A 407 -18.50 12.56 3.31
N TYR A 408 -18.99 13.50 2.50
CA TYR A 408 -20.42 13.81 2.42
C TYR A 408 -21.26 12.58 2.07
N CYS A 409 -20.88 11.83 1.03
CA CYS A 409 -21.57 10.59 0.68
C CYS A 409 -21.45 9.52 1.79
N THR A 410 -20.26 9.37 2.38
CA THR A 410 -20.03 8.38 3.44
C THR A 410 -20.95 8.62 4.64
N PHE A 411 -21.08 9.87 5.10
CA PHE A 411 -21.85 10.16 6.30
C PHE A 411 -23.33 10.42 6.04
N ASN A 412 -23.70 11.10 4.94
CA ASN A 412 -25.13 11.37 4.66
C ASN A 412 -25.84 10.21 3.97
N LEU A 413 -25.23 9.60 2.92
CA LEU A 413 -25.85 8.44 2.28
C LEU A 413 -25.74 7.18 3.16
N GLY A 414 -24.65 7.05 3.92
CA GLY A 414 -24.44 5.95 4.83
C GLY A 414 -25.37 5.97 6.05
N ALA A 415 -25.87 7.13 6.45
CA ALA A 415 -26.79 7.26 7.58
C ALA A 415 -28.08 6.44 7.40
N TYR A 416 -28.68 6.45 6.20
CA TYR A 416 -29.92 5.70 5.95
C TYR A 416 -29.81 4.19 6.19
N PRO A 417 -28.87 3.46 5.54
CA PRO A 417 -28.73 2.05 5.84
C PRO A 417 -28.17 1.79 7.25
N GLN A 418 -27.45 2.71 7.85
CA GLN A 418 -27.02 2.65 9.24
C GLN A 418 -28.22 2.62 10.18
N GLU A 419 -29.16 3.55 10.05
CA GLU A 419 -30.41 3.60 10.85
C GLU A 419 -31.25 2.33 10.70
N TRP A 420 -31.35 1.77 9.47
CA TRP A 420 -32.08 0.50 9.25
C TRP A 420 -31.43 -0.68 9.99
N ILE A 421 -30.09 -0.76 9.98
CA ILE A 421 -29.36 -1.80 10.68
C ILE A 421 -29.48 -1.62 12.20
N GLU A 422 -29.42 -0.38 12.68
CA GLU A 422 -29.59 -0.03 14.09
C GLU A 422 -30.97 -0.45 14.61
N GLN A 423 -32.04 -0.12 13.86
CA GLN A 423 -33.39 -0.58 14.15
C GLN A 423 -33.49 -2.12 14.15
N LEU A 424 -32.86 -2.80 13.18
CA LEU A 424 -32.84 -4.26 13.11
C LEU A 424 -32.12 -4.87 14.32
N VAL A 425 -30.97 -4.34 14.70
CA VAL A 425 -30.22 -4.77 15.89
C VAL A 425 -31.06 -4.54 17.16
N GLY A 426 -31.72 -3.40 17.27
CA GLY A 426 -32.63 -3.08 18.37
C GLY A 426 -33.81 -4.03 18.45
N LEU A 427 -34.45 -4.37 17.30
CA LEU A 427 -35.52 -5.36 17.24
C LEU A 427 -35.05 -6.78 17.67
N ILE A 428 -33.84 -7.17 17.27
CA ILE A 428 -33.25 -8.45 17.71
C ILE A 428 -33.02 -8.43 19.22
N GLY A 429 -32.48 -7.32 19.77
CA GLY A 429 -32.28 -7.13 21.20
C GLY A 429 -33.61 -7.25 21.97
N GLN A 430 -34.64 -6.50 21.56
CA GLN A 430 -35.99 -6.56 22.16
C GLN A 430 -36.60 -7.97 22.04
N GLY A 431 -36.39 -8.68 20.93
CA GLY A 431 -36.85 -10.05 20.74
C GLY A 431 -36.22 -11.01 21.74
N VAL A 432 -34.94 -10.92 21.99
CA VAL A 432 -34.20 -11.70 22.99
C VAL A 432 -34.64 -11.33 24.40
N ASP A 433 -34.80 -10.03 24.66
CA ASP A 433 -35.29 -9.50 25.93
C ASP A 433 -36.67 -10.03 26.32
N ALA A 434 -37.59 -10.10 25.37
CA ALA A 434 -38.94 -10.63 25.57
C ALA A 434 -39.01 -12.18 25.69
N TRP A 435 -38.03 -12.90 25.11
CA TRP A 435 -38.08 -14.37 25.07
C TRP A 435 -37.32 -15.05 26.22
N MET A 436 -36.27 -14.39 26.75
CA MET A 436 -35.45 -14.94 27.83
C MET A 436 -35.89 -14.42 29.20
N PRO A 437 -35.82 -15.27 30.26
CA PRO A 437 -36.04 -14.81 31.64
C PRO A 437 -34.91 -13.88 32.08
N ASP A 438 -35.25 -12.95 32.98
CA ASP A 438 -34.28 -12.00 33.54
C ASP A 438 -33.11 -12.73 34.21
N GLY A 439 -31.89 -12.26 33.93
CA GLY A 439 -30.68 -12.83 34.51
C GLY A 439 -29.41 -12.51 33.69
N ALA A 440 -28.26 -12.74 34.30
CA ALA A 440 -26.94 -12.44 33.75
C ALA A 440 -26.69 -12.97 32.32
N LEU A 441 -27.31 -14.09 31.93
CA LEU A 441 -27.17 -14.64 30.58
C LEU A 441 -27.93 -13.80 29.53
N LYS A 442 -29.10 -13.27 29.90
CA LYS A 442 -29.89 -12.39 29.06
C LYS A 442 -29.13 -11.08 28.85
N ASP A 443 -28.65 -10.45 29.94
CA ASP A 443 -27.91 -9.20 29.89
C ASP A 443 -26.59 -9.36 29.12
N LEU A 444 -25.89 -10.50 29.26
CA LEU A 444 -24.73 -10.83 28.45
C LEU A 444 -25.05 -10.88 26.94
N LEU A 445 -26.18 -11.50 26.58
CA LEU A 445 -26.57 -11.63 25.18
C LEU A 445 -27.03 -10.30 24.59
N VAL A 446 -27.83 -9.53 25.31
CA VAL A 446 -28.39 -8.26 24.84
C VAL A 446 -27.30 -7.18 24.84
N ASP A 447 -26.68 -6.90 25.97
CA ASP A 447 -25.74 -5.78 26.11
C ASP A 447 -24.31 -6.16 25.69
N GLY A 448 -23.85 -7.34 26.07
CA GLY A 448 -22.49 -7.81 25.76
C GLY A 448 -22.30 -8.22 24.29
N VAL A 449 -23.20 -9.09 23.76
CA VAL A 449 -23.03 -9.67 22.43
C VAL A 449 -23.77 -8.85 21.36
N ILE A 450 -25.08 -8.65 21.51
CA ILE A 450 -25.88 -7.94 20.48
C ILE A 450 -25.50 -6.48 20.46
N GLY A 451 -25.36 -5.80 21.61
CA GLY A 451 -24.88 -4.43 21.71
C GLY A 451 -23.46 -4.26 21.16
N GLY A 452 -22.54 -5.16 21.55
CA GLY A 452 -21.14 -5.09 21.14
C GLY A 452 -20.91 -5.39 19.64
N VAL A 453 -21.49 -6.46 19.12
CA VAL A 453 -21.39 -6.82 17.69
C VAL A 453 -22.25 -5.89 16.84
N GLY A 454 -23.43 -5.53 17.35
CA GLY A 454 -24.36 -4.61 16.69
C GLY A 454 -23.71 -3.26 16.41
N SER A 455 -23.00 -2.68 17.38
CA SER A 455 -22.31 -1.40 17.19
C SER A 455 -21.32 -1.41 16.01
N VAL A 456 -20.68 -2.56 15.73
CA VAL A 456 -19.75 -2.69 14.58
C VAL A 456 -20.50 -2.84 13.26
N ILE A 457 -21.57 -3.63 13.26
CA ILE A 457 -22.37 -3.88 12.04
C ILE A 457 -23.12 -2.63 11.62
N VAL A 458 -23.57 -1.82 12.55
CA VAL A 458 -24.25 -0.52 12.32
C VAL A 458 -23.34 0.43 11.49
N PHE A 459 -22.02 0.43 11.72
CA PHE A 459 -21.08 1.28 10.95
C PHE A 459 -20.61 0.66 9.62
N LEU A 460 -20.97 -0.59 9.34
CA LEU A 460 -20.54 -1.28 8.12
C LEU A 460 -20.91 -0.55 6.82
N PRO A 461 -22.13 0.00 6.65
CA PRO A 461 -22.48 0.74 5.44
C PRO A 461 -21.58 1.97 5.18
N ASN A 462 -21.25 2.71 6.22
CA ASN A 462 -20.36 3.86 6.11
C ASN A 462 -18.96 3.44 5.66
N ILE A 463 -18.45 2.35 6.20
CA ILE A 463 -17.17 1.77 5.83
C ILE A 463 -17.21 1.27 4.38
N MET A 464 -18.31 0.64 3.94
CA MET A 464 -18.49 0.18 2.56
C MET A 464 -18.47 1.34 1.57
N ILE A 465 -19.21 2.42 1.84
CA ILE A 465 -19.23 3.61 0.98
C ILE A 465 -17.84 4.24 0.93
N LEU A 466 -17.15 4.35 2.06
CA LEU A 466 -15.79 4.88 2.11
C LEU A 466 -14.84 4.04 1.23
N TYR A 467 -14.87 2.71 1.36
CA TYR A 467 -14.05 1.82 0.53
C TYR A 467 -14.43 1.87 -0.95
N LEU A 468 -15.71 2.07 -1.27
CA LEU A 468 -16.18 2.24 -2.65
C LEU A 468 -15.52 3.46 -3.31
N PHE A 469 -15.54 4.61 -2.64
CA PHE A 469 -14.89 5.83 -3.14
C PHE A 469 -13.38 5.68 -3.27
N ILE A 470 -12.74 5.02 -2.30
CA ILE A 470 -11.30 4.77 -2.34
C ILE A 470 -10.95 3.87 -3.52
N ALA A 471 -11.66 2.74 -3.69
CA ALA A 471 -11.45 1.83 -4.81
C ALA A 471 -11.66 2.55 -6.16
N PHE A 472 -12.71 3.37 -6.27
CA PHE A 472 -12.97 4.17 -7.46
C PHE A 472 -11.82 5.14 -7.77
N MET A 473 -11.33 5.88 -6.78
CA MET A 473 -10.22 6.82 -6.96
C MET A 473 -8.89 6.11 -7.26
N GLU A 474 -8.68 4.92 -6.71
CA GLU A 474 -7.50 4.09 -6.97
C GLU A 474 -7.52 3.54 -8.39
N ASP A 475 -8.61 2.89 -8.78
CA ASP A 475 -8.79 2.25 -10.08
C ASP A 475 -8.83 3.27 -11.22
N SER A 476 -9.34 4.49 -10.98
CA SER A 476 -9.35 5.59 -11.96
C SER A 476 -7.96 6.20 -12.20
N GLY A 477 -6.98 5.99 -11.31
CA GLY A 477 -5.67 6.62 -11.35
C GLY A 477 -5.61 8.01 -10.72
N TYR A 478 -6.71 8.51 -10.12
CA TYR A 478 -6.73 9.81 -9.46
C TYR A 478 -5.84 9.87 -8.22
N LEU A 479 -5.73 8.78 -7.44
CA LEU A 479 -4.90 8.75 -6.23
C LEU A 479 -3.41 9.06 -6.50
N ALA A 480 -2.87 8.64 -7.65
CA ALA A 480 -1.51 8.96 -8.04
C ALA A 480 -1.33 10.49 -8.21
N ARG A 481 -2.33 11.17 -8.80
CA ARG A 481 -2.31 12.63 -8.98
C ARG A 481 -2.44 13.38 -7.65
N ALA A 482 -3.32 12.91 -6.78
CA ALA A 482 -3.46 13.46 -5.43
C ALA A 482 -2.13 13.36 -4.64
N ALA A 483 -1.47 12.20 -4.69
CA ALA A 483 -0.15 12.01 -4.08
C ALA A 483 0.92 12.92 -4.71
N PHE A 484 0.88 13.11 -6.04
CA PHE A 484 1.77 14.00 -6.77
C PHE A 484 1.61 15.47 -6.34
N ILE A 485 0.37 15.97 -6.23
CA ILE A 485 0.09 17.35 -5.80
C ILE A 485 0.62 17.60 -4.39
N MET A 486 0.48 16.63 -3.50
CA MET A 486 0.79 16.74 -2.08
C MET A 486 2.24 16.40 -1.72
N ASP A 487 3.02 15.83 -2.65
CA ASP A 487 4.38 15.32 -2.36
C ASP A 487 5.29 16.37 -1.75
N ARG A 488 5.30 17.58 -2.29
CA ARG A 488 6.16 18.65 -1.76
C ARG A 488 5.90 18.97 -0.30
N ILE A 489 4.62 18.95 0.13
CA ILE A 489 4.25 19.21 1.52
C ILE A 489 4.70 18.04 2.39
N MET A 490 4.41 16.81 1.96
CA MET A 490 4.78 15.59 2.67
C MET A 490 6.30 15.45 2.81
N HIS A 491 7.04 15.76 1.76
CA HIS A 491 8.51 15.72 1.79
C HIS A 491 9.11 16.70 2.81
N ARG A 492 8.57 17.91 2.96
CA ARG A 492 9.01 18.87 3.98
C ARG A 492 8.81 18.35 5.41
N ILE A 493 7.86 17.46 5.60
CA ILE A 493 7.57 16.78 6.88
C ILE A 493 8.48 15.55 7.06
N GLY A 494 9.10 15.07 5.99
CA GLY A 494 9.96 13.88 5.98
C GLY A 494 9.22 12.60 5.58
N LEU A 495 8.06 12.72 4.91
CA LEU A 495 7.22 11.63 4.45
C LEU A 495 7.18 11.54 2.92
N HIS A 496 6.74 10.41 2.40
CA HIS A 496 6.47 10.21 0.98
C HIS A 496 5.10 10.82 0.60
N GLY A 497 4.93 11.33 -0.63
CA GLY A 497 3.67 11.92 -1.09
C GLY A 497 2.46 11.00 -0.93
N LYS A 498 2.63 9.69 -1.16
CA LYS A 498 1.58 8.67 -0.94
C LYS A 498 1.10 8.58 0.52
N SER A 499 1.89 9.06 1.51
CA SER A 499 1.49 9.08 2.92
C SER A 499 0.32 10.03 3.21
N PHE A 500 0.10 11.01 2.34
CA PHE A 500 -0.98 11.97 2.50
C PHE A 500 -2.37 11.34 2.47
N ILE A 501 -2.56 10.33 1.60
CA ILE A 501 -3.84 9.65 1.42
C ILE A 501 -4.28 8.93 2.70
N PRO A 502 -3.47 8.03 3.31
CA PRO A 502 -3.79 7.45 4.62
C PRO A 502 -4.06 8.47 5.71
N LEU A 503 -3.30 9.56 5.78
CA LEU A 503 -3.51 10.59 6.79
C LEU A 503 -4.86 11.29 6.66
N ILE A 504 -5.30 11.63 5.45
CA ILE A 504 -6.64 12.20 5.23
C ILE A 504 -7.74 11.18 5.52
N MET A 505 -7.57 9.92 5.08
CA MET A 505 -8.54 8.87 5.38
C MET A 505 -8.73 8.67 6.89
N GLY A 506 -7.69 8.95 7.69
CA GLY A 506 -7.73 8.90 9.14
C GLY A 506 -8.78 9.82 9.77
N PHE A 507 -9.19 10.90 9.11
CA PHE A 507 -10.31 11.73 9.56
C PHE A 507 -11.67 11.03 9.44
N GLY A 508 -11.80 10.06 8.55
CA GLY A 508 -12.99 9.21 8.49
C GLY A 508 -12.87 8.04 9.46
N CYS A 509 -11.94 7.10 9.20
CA CYS A 509 -11.68 5.94 10.02
C CYS A 509 -10.21 5.53 9.95
N ASN A 510 -9.60 5.30 11.11
CA ASN A 510 -8.17 4.94 11.21
C ASN A 510 -7.88 3.54 10.64
N VAL A 511 -8.80 2.58 10.71
CA VAL A 511 -8.58 1.21 10.23
C VAL A 511 -8.32 1.15 8.73
N PRO A 512 -9.23 1.65 7.85
CA PRO A 512 -8.97 1.73 6.41
C PRO A 512 -7.75 2.60 6.08
N ALA A 513 -7.50 3.65 6.85
CA ALA A 513 -6.34 4.51 6.69
C ALA A 513 -5.02 3.74 6.87
N ILE A 514 -4.93 2.90 7.91
CA ILE A 514 -3.75 2.06 8.15
C ILE A 514 -3.60 1.01 7.05
N MET A 515 -4.69 0.35 6.63
CA MET A 515 -4.65 -0.62 5.53
C MET A 515 -4.19 0.02 4.20
N ALA A 516 -4.55 1.27 3.95
CA ALA A 516 -4.13 2.01 2.75
C ALA A 516 -2.61 2.31 2.73
N THR A 517 -1.92 2.25 3.87
CA THR A 517 -0.45 2.44 3.90
C THR A 517 0.33 1.38 3.16
N ARG A 518 -0.28 0.27 2.76
CA ARG A 518 0.32 -0.77 1.91
C ARG A 518 0.80 -0.24 0.57
N THR A 519 0.21 0.85 0.08
CA THR A 519 0.61 1.50 -1.17
C THR A 519 1.92 2.29 -1.06
N ILE A 520 2.47 2.44 0.16
CA ILE A 520 3.71 3.17 0.41
C ILE A 520 4.89 2.21 0.30
N GLU A 521 5.72 2.41 -0.70
CA GLU A 521 6.88 1.55 -1.03
C GLU A 521 8.00 1.64 0.02
N SER A 522 8.25 2.85 0.54
CA SER A 522 9.28 3.07 1.56
C SER A 522 8.83 2.52 2.92
N ARG A 523 9.57 1.51 3.42
CA ARG A 523 9.29 0.89 4.73
C ARG A 523 9.29 1.90 5.87
N SER A 524 10.25 2.83 5.89
CA SER A 524 10.34 3.83 6.95
C SER A 524 9.19 4.84 6.86
N SER A 525 8.84 5.32 5.68
CA SER A 525 7.69 6.21 5.49
C SER A 525 6.38 5.52 5.82
N ARG A 526 6.23 4.22 5.47
CA ARG A 526 5.07 3.41 5.85
C ARG A 526 4.94 3.28 7.37
N LEU A 527 6.02 2.91 8.08
CA LEU A 527 6.04 2.80 9.53
C LEU A 527 5.64 4.12 10.20
N ILE A 528 6.27 5.24 9.79
CA ILE A 528 5.94 6.55 10.34
C ILE A 528 4.47 6.87 10.06
N THR A 529 3.98 6.69 8.85
CA THR A 529 2.59 7.00 8.49
C THR A 529 1.59 6.21 9.33
N VAL A 530 1.81 4.89 9.52
CA VAL A 530 0.95 4.05 10.38
C VAL A 530 0.91 4.58 11.81
N LEU A 531 2.04 5.03 12.36
CA LEU A 531 2.13 5.57 13.72
C LEU A 531 1.50 6.96 13.86
N LEU A 532 1.34 7.72 12.76
CA LEU A 532 0.74 9.05 12.74
C LEU A 532 -0.78 9.04 12.55
N VAL A 533 -1.32 8.04 11.84
CA VAL A 533 -2.76 7.94 11.55
C VAL A 533 -3.63 8.10 12.81
N PRO A 534 -3.31 7.53 13.99
CA PRO A 534 -4.11 7.69 15.20
C PRO A 534 -4.30 9.12 15.69
N PHE A 535 -3.44 10.08 15.31
CA PHE A 535 -3.59 11.49 15.65
C PHE A 535 -4.65 12.21 14.83
N MET A 536 -5.06 11.62 13.69
CA MET A 536 -6.17 12.15 12.91
C MET A 536 -7.49 11.88 13.64
N SER A 537 -8.29 12.93 13.82
CA SER A 537 -9.57 12.81 14.50
C SER A 537 -10.57 12.03 13.66
N CYS A 538 -10.84 10.77 14.01
CA CYS A 538 -11.82 9.96 13.31
C CYS A 538 -13.27 10.35 13.65
N SER A 539 -14.22 9.94 12.81
CA SER A 539 -15.65 10.25 12.98
C SER A 539 -16.24 9.77 14.31
N ALA A 540 -15.75 8.67 14.85
CA ALA A 540 -16.18 8.11 16.13
C ALA A 540 -15.94 9.03 17.34
N ARG A 541 -15.10 10.06 17.21
CA ARG A 541 -14.86 11.08 18.23
C ARG A 541 -15.81 12.27 18.13
N ILE A 542 -16.51 12.44 17.01
CA ILE A 542 -17.38 13.61 16.77
C ILE A 542 -18.50 13.71 17.80
N PRO A 543 -19.23 12.64 18.18
CA PRO A 543 -20.34 12.76 19.14
C PRO A 543 -19.89 13.35 20.47
N ILE A 544 -18.73 12.94 21.00
CA ILE A 544 -18.24 13.50 22.26
C ILE A 544 -17.79 14.96 22.13
N TYR A 545 -17.26 15.35 20.95
CA TYR A 545 -16.93 16.74 20.66
C TYR A 545 -18.18 17.60 20.64
N ILE A 546 -19.23 17.16 19.94
CA ILE A 546 -20.50 17.88 19.84
C ILE A 546 -21.09 18.05 21.24
N LEU A 547 -21.16 16.98 22.05
CA LEU A 547 -21.70 17.03 23.39
C LEU A 547 -20.95 18.03 24.27
N LEU A 548 -19.64 17.86 24.43
CA LEU A 548 -18.88 18.66 25.39
C LEU A 548 -18.61 20.09 24.92
N ILE A 549 -18.34 20.29 23.64
CA ILE A 549 -18.15 21.64 23.08
C ILE A 549 -19.47 22.40 23.05
N GLY A 550 -20.57 21.72 22.68
CA GLY A 550 -21.91 22.33 22.69
C GLY A 550 -22.36 22.73 24.09
N THR A 551 -21.99 21.93 25.10
CA THR A 551 -22.33 22.21 26.52
C THR A 551 -21.50 23.34 27.12
N PHE A 552 -20.18 23.30 26.98
CA PHE A 552 -19.29 24.22 27.72
C PHE A 552 -18.73 25.38 26.88
N PHE A 553 -18.76 25.26 25.53
CA PHE A 553 -18.17 26.23 24.59
C PHE A 553 -19.11 26.63 23.46
N ALA A 554 -20.43 26.67 23.66
CA ALA A 554 -21.44 26.95 22.64
C ALA A 554 -21.11 28.19 21.79
N ALA A 555 -20.67 29.30 22.41
CA ALA A 555 -20.31 30.53 21.72
C ALA A 555 -19.03 30.41 20.83
N TYR A 556 -18.16 29.49 21.13
CA TYR A 556 -16.86 29.29 20.45
C TYR A 556 -16.75 27.91 19.81
N ALA A 557 -17.84 27.18 19.66
CA ALA A 557 -17.85 25.77 19.24
C ALA A 557 -17.04 25.51 17.96
N SER A 558 -17.22 26.32 16.93
CA SER A 558 -16.50 26.19 15.67
C SER A 558 -14.98 26.38 15.82
N TRP A 559 -14.56 27.31 16.67
CA TRP A 559 -13.14 27.58 16.91
C TRP A 559 -12.46 26.49 17.73
N VAL A 560 -13.14 25.96 18.74
CA VAL A 560 -12.63 24.84 19.55
C VAL A 560 -12.52 23.59 18.69
N MET A 561 -13.54 23.28 17.88
CA MET A 561 -13.51 22.16 16.97
C MET A 561 -12.34 22.29 15.97
N LEU A 562 -12.19 23.43 15.32
CA LEU A 562 -11.08 23.71 14.41
C LEU A 562 -9.72 23.57 15.12
N GLY A 563 -9.61 24.07 16.35
CA GLY A 563 -8.41 23.97 17.18
C GLY A 563 -8.01 22.53 17.46
N LEU A 564 -8.95 21.63 17.77
CA LEU A 564 -8.70 20.21 17.98
C LEU A 564 -8.18 19.53 16.70
N TYR A 565 -8.80 19.79 15.55
CA TYR A 565 -8.33 19.23 14.29
C TYR A 565 -6.92 19.72 13.94
N LEU A 566 -6.66 21.00 14.08
CA LEU A 566 -5.33 21.59 13.86
C LEU A 566 -4.29 21.04 14.83
N LEU A 567 -4.65 20.86 16.11
CA LEU A 567 -3.77 20.27 17.13
C LEU A 567 -3.34 18.85 16.70
N GLY A 568 -4.27 18.00 16.28
CA GLY A 568 -3.96 16.65 15.79
C GLY A 568 -2.96 16.68 14.62
N ILE A 569 -3.17 17.57 13.65
CA ILE A 569 -2.25 17.73 12.49
C ILE A 569 -0.88 18.23 12.97
N VAL A 570 -0.81 19.23 13.84
CA VAL A 570 0.46 19.79 14.34
C VAL A 570 1.24 18.73 15.11
N VAL A 571 0.59 17.98 15.99
CA VAL A 571 1.20 16.87 16.74
C VAL A 571 1.74 15.81 15.77
N ALA A 572 0.96 15.42 14.75
CA ALA A 572 1.41 14.48 13.74
C ALA A 572 2.64 14.98 12.99
N VAL A 573 2.69 16.25 12.58
CA VAL A 573 3.83 16.87 11.88
C VAL A 573 5.08 16.88 12.76
N ILE A 574 4.95 17.28 14.02
CA ILE A 574 6.07 17.29 14.97
C ILE A 574 6.60 15.87 15.18
N THR A 575 5.70 14.92 15.43
CA THR A 575 6.05 13.50 15.60
C THR A 575 6.74 12.93 14.39
N ALA A 576 6.22 13.20 13.18
CA ALA A 576 6.84 12.76 11.93
C ALA A 576 8.30 13.24 11.82
N ARG A 577 8.54 14.53 12.08
CA ARG A 577 9.88 15.12 12.04
C ARG A 577 10.82 14.53 13.09
N LEU A 578 10.33 14.31 14.31
CA LEU A 578 11.11 13.70 15.39
C LEU A 578 11.48 12.25 15.05
N MET A 579 10.50 11.44 14.60
CA MET A 579 10.74 10.06 14.20
C MET A 579 11.71 9.98 13.04
N ARG A 580 11.58 10.86 12.03
CA ARG A 580 12.49 10.90 10.88
C ARG A 580 13.91 11.29 11.28
N ARG A 581 14.06 12.21 12.21
CA ARG A 581 15.38 12.70 12.66
C ARG A 581 16.11 11.69 13.54
N TYR A 582 15.40 10.96 14.42
CA TYR A 582 16.03 10.16 15.48
C TYR A 582 15.94 8.64 15.24
N LEU A 583 14.82 8.14 14.70
CA LEU A 583 14.61 6.69 14.54
C LEU A 583 14.93 6.19 13.13
N PHE A 584 14.57 6.96 12.10
CA PHE A 584 14.64 6.51 10.71
C PHE A 584 15.54 7.41 9.88
N LYS A 585 16.86 7.30 10.11
CA LYS A 585 17.86 8.08 9.38
C LYS A 585 17.99 7.53 7.95
N LYS A 586 17.63 8.35 6.95
CA LYS A 586 17.75 8.16 5.49
C LYS A 586 17.00 6.94 4.92
N ASP A 587 15.98 7.22 4.12
CA ASP A 587 15.52 6.34 3.06
C ASP A 587 16.40 6.55 1.84
N GLU A 588 16.97 5.46 1.35
CA GLU A 588 17.72 5.46 0.07
C GLU A 588 16.77 5.24 -1.13
N THR A 589 15.48 4.99 -0.87
CA THR A 589 14.49 4.80 -1.94
C THR A 589 14.16 6.13 -2.60
N PRO A 590 14.45 6.29 -3.89
CA PRO A 590 14.13 7.50 -4.64
C PRO A 590 12.61 7.65 -4.75
N PHE A 591 12.16 8.89 -4.80
CA PHE A 591 10.77 9.20 -5.13
C PHE A 591 10.59 9.13 -6.65
N VAL A 592 10.24 7.99 -7.14
CA VAL A 592 9.83 7.84 -8.55
C VAL A 592 8.40 7.36 -8.57
N MET A 593 7.50 8.19 -9.08
CA MET A 593 6.08 7.89 -9.15
C MET A 593 5.60 7.87 -10.60
N GLU A 594 4.98 6.76 -10.99
CA GLU A 594 4.28 6.67 -12.25
C GLU A 594 2.91 7.32 -12.17
N LEU A 595 2.55 8.01 -13.21
CA LEU A 595 1.20 8.53 -13.41
C LEU A 595 0.49 7.65 -14.45
N PRO A 596 -0.25 6.60 -14.01
CA PRO A 596 -0.96 5.72 -14.92
C PRO A 596 -2.01 6.52 -15.71
N PRO A 597 -2.34 6.17 -16.96
CA PRO A 597 -3.41 6.84 -17.70
C PRO A 597 -4.73 6.69 -16.96
N TYR A 598 -5.63 7.69 -17.10
CA TYR A 598 -6.97 7.57 -16.52
C TYR A 598 -7.74 6.46 -17.20
N ARG A 599 -8.38 5.64 -16.38
CA ARG A 599 -9.24 4.56 -16.82
C ARG A 599 -10.58 4.66 -16.11
N VAL A 600 -11.67 4.41 -16.82
CA VAL A 600 -12.99 4.30 -16.20
C VAL A 600 -13.09 2.91 -15.56
N PRO A 601 -13.17 2.84 -14.21
CA PRO A 601 -13.27 1.56 -13.52
C PRO A 601 -14.59 0.86 -13.86
N THR A 602 -14.58 -0.47 -13.93
CA THR A 602 -15.82 -1.22 -14.08
C THR A 602 -16.50 -1.34 -12.72
N MET A 603 -17.81 -1.10 -12.68
CA MET A 603 -18.60 -1.23 -11.44
C MET A 603 -18.39 -2.58 -10.75
N ARG A 604 -18.30 -3.67 -11.53
CA ARG A 604 -18.07 -5.01 -10.98
C ARG A 604 -16.72 -5.13 -10.27
N ALA A 605 -15.65 -4.59 -10.85
CA ALA A 605 -14.32 -4.61 -10.22
C ALA A 605 -14.29 -3.74 -8.96
N THR A 606 -14.82 -2.53 -9.03
CA THR A 606 -14.85 -1.60 -7.88
C THR A 606 -15.66 -2.18 -6.72
N LEU A 607 -16.84 -2.78 -7.00
CA LEU A 607 -17.66 -3.44 -5.98
C LEU A 607 -16.97 -4.68 -5.39
N SER A 608 -16.26 -5.47 -6.22
CA SER A 608 -15.49 -6.62 -5.73
C SER A 608 -14.36 -6.15 -4.81
N HIS A 609 -13.59 -5.13 -5.21
CA HIS A 609 -12.52 -4.56 -4.38
C HIS A 609 -13.05 -4.00 -3.06
N MET A 610 -14.18 -3.29 -3.10
CA MET A 610 -14.87 -2.80 -1.90
C MET A 610 -15.22 -3.96 -0.97
N TRP A 611 -15.90 -5.01 -1.50
CA TRP A 611 -16.34 -6.16 -0.72
C TRP A 611 -15.17 -6.93 -0.10
N ASP A 612 -14.10 -7.16 -0.86
CA ASP A 612 -12.90 -7.85 -0.39
C ASP A 612 -12.28 -7.13 0.81
N ARG A 613 -12.21 -5.80 0.76
CA ARG A 613 -11.69 -4.98 1.86
C ARG A 613 -12.63 -4.99 3.08
N CYS A 614 -13.94 -4.93 2.86
CA CYS A 614 -14.93 -5.06 3.93
C CYS A 614 -14.92 -6.44 4.58
N ALA A 615 -14.84 -7.51 3.79
CA ALA A 615 -14.75 -8.87 4.30
C ALA A 615 -13.47 -9.09 5.13
N GLN A 616 -12.34 -8.54 4.70
CA GLN A 616 -11.09 -8.57 5.47
C GLN A 616 -11.23 -7.81 6.80
N TYR A 617 -11.89 -6.65 6.79
CA TYR A 617 -12.19 -5.88 8.01
C TYR A 617 -13.02 -6.71 8.99
N LEU A 618 -14.16 -7.26 8.55
CA LEU A 618 -15.06 -8.06 9.41
C LEU A 618 -14.36 -9.29 9.97
N ARG A 619 -13.62 -10.04 9.15
CA ARG A 619 -12.90 -11.26 9.60
C ARG A 619 -11.82 -10.97 10.64
N LYS A 620 -11.10 -9.84 10.49
CA LYS A 620 -10.01 -9.48 11.39
C LYS A 620 -10.50 -8.84 12.69
N MET A 621 -11.59 -8.05 12.62
CA MET A 621 -12.02 -7.18 13.73
C MET A 621 -13.20 -7.76 14.50
N GLY A 622 -14.14 -8.45 13.85
CA GLY A 622 -15.39 -8.87 14.48
C GLY A 622 -15.20 -9.74 15.72
N GLY A 623 -14.35 -10.77 15.65
CA GLY A 623 -14.11 -11.65 16.80
C GLY A 623 -13.44 -10.95 17.99
N LEU A 624 -12.51 -10.03 17.72
CA LEU A 624 -11.82 -9.32 18.79
C LEU A 624 -12.70 -8.28 19.47
N ILE A 625 -13.52 -7.57 18.68
CA ILE A 625 -14.47 -6.60 19.23
C ILE A 625 -15.50 -7.31 20.11
N LEU A 626 -15.99 -8.48 19.68
CA LEU A 626 -16.88 -9.30 20.50
C LEU A 626 -16.24 -9.65 21.85
N ILE A 627 -14.99 -10.14 21.85
CA ILE A 627 -14.27 -10.46 23.09
C ILE A 627 -14.12 -9.23 23.98
N ALA A 628 -13.74 -8.08 23.38
CA ALA A 628 -13.59 -6.84 24.11
C ALA A 628 -14.91 -6.32 24.70
N SER A 629 -16.01 -6.39 23.95
CA SER A 629 -17.35 -5.99 24.43
C SER A 629 -17.83 -6.89 25.56
N VAL A 630 -17.67 -8.19 25.45
CA VAL A 630 -18.00 -9.16 26.53
C VAL A 630 -17.14 -8.90 27.77
N ALA A 631 -15.88 -8.58 27.62
CA ALA A 631 -14.98 -8.25 28.74
C ALA A 631 -15.40 -6.95 29.43
N VAL A 632 -15.73 -5.90 28.67
CA VAL A 632 -16.22 -4.63 29.24
C VAL A 632 -17.56 -4.85 29.95
N TRP A 633 -18.51 -5.57 29.30
CA TRP A 633 -19.77 -5.92 29.92
C TRP A 633 -19.54 -6.66 31.24
N PHE A 634 -18.67 -7.69 31.27
CA PHE A 634 -18.36 -8.43 32.50
C PHE A 634 -17.83 -7.53 33.62
N LEU A 635 -16.93 -6.63 33.30
CA LEU A 635 -16.33 -5.69 34.28
C LEU A 635 -17.34 -4.65 34.79
N SER A 636 -18.32 -4.26 33.95
CA SER A 636 -19.38 -3.32 34.35
C SER A 636 -20.54 -3.98 35.10
N TYR A 637 -20.80 -5.25 34.84
CA TYR A 637 -21.92 -6.00 35.42
C TYR A 637 -21.62 -6.56 36.80
N TYR A 638 -20.37 -7.00 37.05
CA TYR A 638 -19.99 -7.61 38.33
C TYR A 638 -19.16 -6.66 39.22
N PRO A 639 -19.28 -6.81 40.59
CA PRO A 639 -20.16 -7.74 41.31
C PRO A 639 -21.63 -7.27 41.28
N THR A 640 -22.56 -8.22 41.19
CA THR A 640 -23.99 -7.93 41.33
C THR A 640 -24.31 -7.60 42.76
N PRO A 641 -25.22 -6.63 43.05
CA PRO A 641 -25.66 -6.34 44.42
C PRO A 641 -26.31 -7.59 45.06
N ASP A 642 -26.09 -7.79 46.36
CA ASP A 642 -26.80 -8.83 47.09
C ASP A 642 -28.31 -8.56 47.04
N ALA A 643 -29.10 -9.58 46.74
CA ALA A 643 -30.56 -9.51 46.60
C ALA A 643 -31.31 -9.01 47.88
N ALA A 644 -30.61 -8.77 48.99
CA ALA A 644 -31.09 -8.24 50.24
C ALA A 644 -30.74 -6.75 50.50
N ALA A 645 -29.99 -6.13 49.58
CA ALA A 645 -29.64 -4.70 49.73
C ALA A 645 -30.78 -3.81 49.18
N PRO A 646 -31.00 -2.57 49.74
CA PRO A 646 -31.91 -1.61 49.15
C PRO A 646 -31.45 -1.30 47.70
N ALA A 647 -32.41 -1.02 46.81
CA ALA A 647 -32.16 -0.76 45.40
C ALA A 647 -31.06 0.30 45.25
N GLU A 648 -29.87 -0.15 44.84
CA GLU A 648 -28.74 0.72 44.52
C GLU A 648 -29.10 1.59 43.28
N THR A 649 -28.65 2.84 43.32
CA THR A 649 -28.73 3.70 42.13
C THR A 649 -27.83 3.12 41.05
N MET A 650 -28.10 3.37 39.75
CA MET A 650 -27.21 2.98 38.67
C MET A 650 -25.78 3.48 38.88
N GLU A 651 -25.61 4.66 39.47
CA GLU A 651 -24.34 5.23 39.81
C GLU A 651 -23.60 4.40 40.88
N GLU A 652 -24.27 4.00 41.99
CA GLU A 652 -23.70 3.15 43.04
C GLU A 652 -23.33 1.76 42.51
N HIS A 653 -24.12 1.21 41.58
CA HIS A 653 -23.80 -0.06 40.91
C HIS A 653 -22.50 0.04 40.08
N TYR A 654 -22.37 1.09 39.27
CA TYR A 654 -21.13 1.31 38.48
C TYR A 654 -19.94 1.62 39.38
N GLU A 655 -20.12 2.33 40.48
CA GLU A 655 -19.05 2.63 41.47
C GLU A 655 -18.52 1.35 42.10
N ASN A 656 -19.42 0.42 42.46
CA ASN A 656 -19.08 -0.87 43.07
C ASN A 656 -18.59 -1.93 42.10
N SER A 657 -18.86 -1.76 40.77
CA SER A 657 -18.45 -2.71 39.76
C SER A 657 -16.90 -2.81 39.62
N TYR A 658 -16.41 -3.91 39.07
CA TYR A 658 -14.97 -4.05 38.77
C TYR A 658 -14.47 -2.93 37.87
N LEU A 659 -15.28 -2.46 36.95
CA LEU A 659 -14.92 -1.33 36.07
C LEU A 659 -14.81 -0.03 36.89
N GLY A 660 -15.72 0.20 37.86
CA GLY A 660 -15.68 1.33 38.80
C GLY A 660 -14.42 1.30 39.65
N GLN A 661 -14.11 0.14 40.26
CA GLN A 661 -12.89 -0.04 41.04
C GLN A 661 -11.63 0.25 40.22
N VAL A 662 -11.56 -0.20 38.95
CA VAL A 662 -10.45 0.15 38.05
C VAL A 662 -10.44 1.63 37.73
N GLY A 663 -11.59 2.26 37.51
CA GLY A 663 -11.73 3.70 37.30
C GLY A 663 -11.21 4.53 38.49
N GLN A 664 -11.59 4.14 39.70
CA GLN A 664 -11.10 4.76 40.96
C GLN A 664 -9.59 4.56 41.16
N ALA A 665 -9.07 3.35 40.86
CA ALA A 665 -7.64 3.06 40.92
C ALA A 665 -6.83 3.88 39.91
N CYS A 666 -7.42 4.20 38.75
CA CYS A 666 -6.82 5.05 37.72
C CYS A 666 -7.00 6.55 37.98
N SER A 667 -7.95 6.95 38.84
CA SER A 667 -8.27 8.36 39.13
C SER A 667 -7.04 9.21 39.51
N PRO A 668 -6.08 8.75 40.33
CA PRO A 668 -4.89 9.54 40.67
C PRO A 668 -4.02 9.91 39.44
N VAL A 669 -4.11 9.14 38.35
CA VAL A 669 -3.39 9.44 37.12
C VAL A 669 -4.08 10.56 36.35
N PHE A 670 -5.40 10.67 36.45
CA PHE A 670 -6.21 11.64 35.69
C PHE A 670 -6.57 12.90 36.54
N GLU A 671 -6.46 12.84 37.84
CA GLU A 671 -6.68 13.98 38.73
C GLU A 671 -5.82 15.21 38.38
N PRO A 672 -4.52 15.09 38.00
CA PRO A 672 -3.72 16.23 37.53
C PRO A 672 -4.26 16.90 36.27
N LEU A 673 -5.16 16.24 35.53
CA LEU A 673 -5.84 16.78 34.36
C LEU A 673 -7.19 17.44 34.71
N GLY A 674 -7.56 17.47 36.01
CA GLY A 674 -8.87 17.94 36.46
C GLY A 674 -10.02 16.99 36.12
N LEU A 675 -9.74 15.67 35.99
CA LEU A 675 -10.71 14.64 35.64
C LEU A 675 -10.97 13.72 36.84
N ASN A 676 -12.24 13.41 37.07
CA ASN A 676 -12.69 12.53 38.15
C ASN A 676 -12.71 11.04 37.71
N TRP A 677 -13.10 10.14 38.63
CA TRP A 677 -13.19 8.71 38.36
C TRP A 677 -14.24 8.36 37.29
N LYS A 678 -15.34 9.12 37.15
CA LYS A 678 -16.37 8.95 36.11
C LYS A 678 -15.78 9.20 34.72
N ALA A 679 -14.99 10.27 34.58
CA ALA A 679 -14.26 10.54 33.33
C ALA A 679 -13.23 9.42 33.03
N SER A 680 -12.58 8.87 34.06
CA SER A 680 -11.64 7.75 33.93
C SER A 680 -12.34 6.47 33.38
N ILE A 681 -13.53 6.14 33.91
CA ILE A 681 -14.35 5.04 33.37
C ILE A 681 -14.72 5.29 31.91
N ALA A 682 -15.20 6.51 31.61
CA ALA A 682 -15.58 6.87 30.23
C ALA A 682 -14.40 6.73 29.24
N ILE A 683 -13.17 7.05 29.65
CA ILE A 683 -11.96 6.82 28.86
C ILE A 683 -11.72 5.32 28.62
N LEU A 684 -11.87 4.50 29.66
CA LEU A 684 -11.65 3.04 29.59
C LEU A 684 -12.70 2.34 28.73
N THR A 685 -13.97 2.69 28.88
CA THR A 685 -15.07 2.14 28.06
C THR A 685 -14.99 2.54 26.58
N GLY A 686 -14.31 3.64 26.28
CA GLY A 686 -13.99 4.05 24.91
C GLY A 686 -12.90 3.22 24.21
N LEU A 687 -12.34 2.18 24.84
CA LEU A 687 -11.32 1.31 24.22
C LEU A 687 -11.87 0.43 23.07
N PRO A 688 -12.97 -0.30 23.25
CA PRO A 688 -13.59 -1.05 22.17
C PRO A 688 -14.05 -0.13 21.03
N ALA A 689 -14.83 0.89 21.33
CA ALA A 689 -15.39 1.86 20.41
C ALA A 689 -15.52 3.23 21.06
N LYS A 690 -15.10 4.29 20.36
CA LYS A 690 -15.02 5.63 20.93
C LYS A 690 -16.38 6.26 21.22
N GLU A 691 -17.42 5.83 20.55
CA GLU A 691 -18.81 6.26 20.72
C GLU A 691 -19.34 5.90 22.11
N ILE A 692 -18.89 4.79 22.70
CA ILE A 692 -19.33 4.29 24.02
C ILE A 692 -19.03 5.32 25.12
N VAL A 693 -18.03 6.18 24.95
CA VAL A 693 -17.71 7.25 25.90
C VAL A 693 -18.93 8.11 26.22
N VAL A 694 -19.71 8.50 25.20
CA VAL A 694 -20.90 9.33 25.36
C VAL A 694 -22.01 8.58 26.09
N SER A 695 -22.26 7.34 25.70
CA SER A 695 -23.27 6.49 26.38
C SER A 695 -22.89 6.26 27.83
N THR A 696 -21.61 6.00 28.14
CA THR A 696 -21.13 5.84 29.51
C THR A 696 -21.31 7.12 30.35
N LEU A 697 -20.99 8.28 29.79
CA LEU A 697 -21.27 9.56 30.46
C LEU A 697 -22.78 9.76 30.67
N GLY A 698 -23.62 9.38 29.68
CA GLY A 698 -25.07 9.42 29.81
C GLY A 698 -25.59 8.63 30.99
N VAL A 699 -25.08 7.38 31.14
CA VAL A 699 -25.50 6.49 32.26
C VAL A 699 -24.96 7.00 33.63
N LEU A 700 -23.68 7.42 33.69
CA LEU A 700 -23.06 7.88 34.94
C LEU A 700 -23.62 9.21 35.46
N TYR A 701 -24.32 9.99 34.63
CA TYR A 701 -24.97 11.25 34.97
C TYR A 701 -26.50 11.18 34.81
N SER A 702 -27.13 9.97 34.74
CA SER A 702 -28.59 9.78 34.72
C SER A 702 -29.17 9.77 36.15
N GLU A 703 -30.35 10.35 36.31
CA GLU A 703 -31.13 10.24 37.53
C GLU A 703 -32.03 8.99 37.54
N GLN A 704 -32.48 8.55 38.77
CA GLN A 704 -33.41 7.44 38.88
C GLN A 704 -34.72 7.70 38.12
N GLY A 705 -35.06 6.83 37.18
CA GLY A 705 -36.36 6.79 36.49
C GLY A 705 -36.37 7.16 34.99
N ASP A 706 -35.29 7.61 34.46
CA ASP A 706 -35.19 7.85 32.99
C ASP A 706 -34.77 6.56 32.26
N ALA A 707 -35.45 6.22 31.16
CA ALA A 707 -35.09 5.10 30.31
C ALA A 707 -33.65 5.26 29.77
N PRO A 708 -32.89 4.16 29.55
CA PRO A 708 -31.50 4.19 29.08
C PRO A 708 -31.30 4.75 27.66
N GLU A 709 -32.36 5.12 26.97
CA GLU A 709 -32.33 5.80 25.66
C GLU A 709 -32.23 7.33 25.84
N ALA A 710 -31.09 7.82 26.37
CA ALA A 710 -30.77 9.22 26.24
C ALA A 710 -30.28 9.47 24.80
N GLU A 711 -31.15 9.96 23.94
CA GLU A 711 -30.78 10.51 22.65
C GLU A 711 -29.63 11.52 22.83
N LEU A 712 -28.62 11.43 21.97
CA LEU A 712 -27.43 12.31 21.95
C LEU A 712 -27.75 13.82 21.95
N ASP A 713 -28.95 14.21 21.57
CA ASP A 713 -29.46 15.59 21.50
C ASP A 713 -30.32 16.00 22.71
N SER A 714 -30.43 15.17 23.76
CA SER A 714 -31.29 15.56 24.86
C SER A 714 -30.69 16.72 25.66
N PRO A 715 -31.38 17.86 25.77
CA PRO A 715 -30.95 19.01 26.61
C PRO A 715 -30.73 18.63 28.07
N THR A 716 -31.23 17.49 28.49
CA THR A 716 -31.10 16.92 29.81
C THR A 716 -29.67 16.49 30.18
N LEU A 717 -28.90 15.78 29.32
CA LEU A 717 -27.53 15.36 29.62
C LEU A 717 -26.57 16.55 29.74
N SER A 718 -26.65 17.51 28.81
CA SER A 718 -25.86 18.74 28.84
C SER A 718 -26.10 19.54 30.15
N GLN A 719 -27.36 19.66 30.59
CA GLN A 719 -27.73 20.35 31.82
C GLN A 719 -27.20 19.62 33.05
N ARG A 720 -27.24 18.29 33.08
CA ARG A 720 -26.74 17.48 34.18
C ARG A 720 -25.22 17.54 34.31
N LEU A 721 -24.48 17.51 33.19
CA LEU A 721 -23.04 17.69 33.19
C LEU A 721 -22.58 19.03 33.72
N VAL A 722 -23.34 20.10 33.50
CA VAL A 722 -23.07 21.42 34.08
C VAL A 722 -23.47 21.47 35.57
N ALA A 723 -24.61 20.88 35.92
CA ALA A 723 -25.13 20.90 37.29
C ALA A 723 -24.29 20.08 38.26
N SER A 724 -23.63 18.99 37.81
CA SER A 724 -22.74 18.15 38.63
C SER A 724 -21.51 18.90 39.13
N GLY A 725 -21.07 19.96 38.45
CA GLY A 725 -19.86 20.69 38.81
C GLY A 725 -18.54 19.90 38.63
N ASP A 726 -18.60 18.67 38.13
CA ASP A 726 -17.45 17.79 37.95
C ASP A 726 -16.52 18.26 36.83
N PHE A 727 -17.05 19.04 35.88
CA PHE A 727 -16.33 19.54 34.71
C PHE A 727 -16.20 21.06 34.75
N THR A 728 -14.97 21.52 34.67
CA THR A 728 -14.64 22.92 34.40
C THR A 728 -14.31 23.10 32.92
N PRO A 729 -14.42 24.30 32.34
CA PRO A 729 -14.01 24.52 30.96
C PRO A 729 -12.57 24.05 30.64
N ALA A 730 -11.64 24.23 31.60
CA ALA A 730 -10.26 23.78 31.48
C ALA A 730 -10.16 22.26 31.48
N SER A 731 -10.89 21.55 32.36
CA SER A 731 -10.89 20.09 32.40
C SER A 731 -11.57 19.47 31.17
N VAL A 732 -12.62 20.12 30.65
CA VAL A 732 -13.25 19.69 29.37
C VAL A 732 -12.28 19.80 28.22
N LEU A 733 -11.54 20.90 28.07
CA LEU A 733 -10.52 21.02 27.03
C LEU A 733 -9.42 19.97 27.17
N ALA A 734 -8.94 19.72 28.40
CA ALA A 734 -7.96 18.68 28.70
C ALA A 734 -8.50 17.28 28.29
N PHE A 735 -9.75 16.99 28.65
CA PHE A 735 -10.41 15.74 28.30
C PHE A 735 -10.55 15.56 26.77
N LEU A 736 -10.96 16.61 26.04
CA LEU A 736 -11.04 16.60 24.57
C LEU A 736 -9.68 16.38 23.91
N VAL A 737 -8.62 17.04 24.41
CA VAL A 737 -7.25 16.84 23.93
C VAL A 737 -6.76 15.45 24.25
N PHE A 738 -7.07 14.91 25.45
CA PHE A 738 -6.73 13.54 25.80
C PHE A 738 -7.41 12.55 24.85
N ILE A 739 -8.73 12.67 24.63
CA ILE A 739 -9.49 11.80 23.70
C ILE A 739 -9.01 11.91 22.26
N LEU A 740 -8.55 13.09 21.84
CA LEU A 740 -7.95 13.26 20.52
C LEU A 740 -6.68 12.43 20.35
N LEU A 741 -5.80 12.40 21.34
CA LEU A 741 -4.43 11.89 21.16
C LEU A 741 -4.19 10.51 21.78
N TYR A 742 -5.04 10.05 22.76
CA TYR A 742 -4.79 8.79 23.45
C TYR A 742 -4.92 7.57 22.54
N LEU A 743 -4.60 6.42 23.09
CA LEU A 743 -4.59 5.15 22.33
C LEU A 743 -5.82 5.00 21.42
N PRO A 744 -5.65 4.54 20.20
CA PRO A 744 -6.75 4.33 19.27
C PRO A 744 -7.65 3.17 19.71
N CYS A 745 -8.84 3.01 19.08
CA CYS A 745 -9.72 1.87 19.33
C CYS A 745 -9.01 0.53 19.06
N ILE A 746 -9.47 -0.53 19.71
CA ILE A 746 -8.87 -1.89 19.60
C ILE A 746 -8.74 -2.33 18.14
N ALA A 747 -9.73 -2.04 17.29
CA ALA A 747 -9.68 -2.33 15.86
C ALA A 747 -8.47 -1.67 15.18
N THR A 748 -8.15 -0.44 15.54
CA THR A 748 -6.97 0.27 15.01
C THR A 748 -5.66 -0.34 15.50
N ILE A 749 -5.59 -0.75 16.77
CA ILE A 749 -4.39 -1.41 17.34
C ILE A 749 -4.10 -2.71 16.60
N VAL A 750 -5.14 -3.51 16.33
CA VAL A 750 -5.00 -4.76 15.56
C VAL A 750 -4.62 -4.49 14.12
N ALA A 751 -5.17 -3.45 13.49
CA ALA A 751 -4.76 -3.04 12.16
C ALA A 751 -3.26 -2.66 12.13
N ILE A 752 -2.77 -1.89 13.12
CA ILE A 752 -1.35 -1.58 13.27
C ILE A 752 -0.52 -2.86 13.43
N ALA A 753 -0.96 -3.78 14.31
CA ALA A 753 -0.26 -5.04 14.55
C ALA A 753 -0.20 -5.93 13.29
N ALA A 754 -1.26 -5.96 12.51
CA ALA A 754 -1.33 -6.71 11.26
C ALA A 754 -0.42 -6.12 10.17
N GLU A 755 -0.23 -4.79 10.12
CA GLU A 755 0.54 -4.13 9.07
C GLU A 755 2.04 -4.00 9.40
N ILE A 756 2.39 -3.76 10.67
CA ILE A 756 3.78 -3.47 11.06
C ILE A 756 4.27 -4.29 12.26
N GLY A 757 3.42 -5.19 12.79
CA GLY A 757 3.75 -6.11 13.88
C GLY A 757 3.39 -5.60 15.28
N TRP A 758 3.19 -6.55 16.24
CA TRP A 758 2.76 -6.27 17.61
C TRP A 758 3.70 -5.37 18.40
N ARG A 759 5.02 -5.44 18.15
CA ARG A 759 6.00 -4.56 18.81
C ARG A 759 5.69 -3.08 18.55
N TRP A 760 5.40 -2.72 17.31
CA TRP A 760 5.08 -1.36 16.93
C TRP A 760 3.68 -0.94 17.38
N ALA A 761 2.74 -1.88 17.44
CA ALA A 761 1.41 -1.61 18.00
C ALA A 761 1.50 -1.26 19.49
N CYS A 762 2.26 -2.01 20.31
CA CYS A 762 2.50 -1.69 21.71
C CYS A 762 3.23 -0.34 21.89
N ILE A 763 4.24 -0.06 21.06
CA ILE A 763 4.93 1.24 21.08
C ILE A 763 3.95 2.37 20.76
N SER A 764 3.07 2.18 19.76
CA SER A 764 2.05 3.17 19.40
C SER A 764 1.10 3.46 20.56
N VAL A 765 0.61 2.43 21.24
CA VAL A 765 -0.29 2.56 22.41
C VAL A 765 0.38 3.37 23.53
N LEU A 766 1.60 2.98 23.92
CA LEU A 766 2.34 3.64 24.99
C LEU A 766 2.67 5.10 24.63
N TYR A 767 3.16 5.31 23.42
CA TYR A 767 3.55 6.62 22.94
C TYR A 767 2.35 7.57 22.84
N ASN A 768 1.24 7.13 22.22
CA ASN A 768 0.04 7.96 22.08
C ASN A 768 -0.57 8.31 23.42
N THR A 769 -0.64 7.35 24.36
CA THR A 769 -1.19 7.59 25.72
C THR A 769 -0.31 8.54 26.52
N ALA A 770 1.01 8.36 26.48
CA ALA A 770 1.93 9.27 27.17
C ALA A 770 1.85 10.70 26.61
N LEU A 771 1.83 10.83 25.27
CA LEU A 771 1.70 12.11 24.59
C LEU A 771 0.35 12.79 24.90
N ALA A 772 -0.74 12.02 24.89
CA ALA A 772 -2.08 12.50 25.24
C ALA A 772 -2.11 13.06 26.65
N TRP A 773 -1.52 12.33 27.60
CA TRP A 773 -1.44 12.77 28.99
C TRP A 773 -0.66 14.08 29.16
N ILE A 774 0.52 14.17 28.55
CA ILE A 774 1.35 15.39 28.59
C ILE A 774 0.62 16.57 27.95
N MET A 775 0.00 16.39 26.80
CA MET A 775 -0.71 17.47 26.10
C MET A 775 -1.97 17.91 26.87
N ALA A 776 -2.71 16.97 27.46
CA ALA A 776 -3.87 17.28 28.28
C ALA A 776 -3.46 18.01 29.56
N TYR A 777 -2.37 17.58 30.21
CA TYR A 777 -1.81 18.26 31.38
C TYR A 777 -1.43 19.71 31.09
N LEU A 778 -0.69 19.91 29.99
CA LEU A 778 -0.33 21.25 29.54
C LEU A 778 -1.56 22.11 29.23
N THR A 779 -2.57 21.53 28.60
CA THR A 779 -3.83 22.21 28.26
C THR A 779 -4.58 22.61 29.55
N TYR A 780 -4.72 21.68 30.49
CA TYR A 780 -5.40 21.95 31.76
C TYR A 780 -4.75 23.11 32.52
N HIS A 781 -3.44 23.06 32.74
CA HIS A 781 -2.73 24.11 33.47
C HIS A 781 -2.68 25.45 32.74
N LEU A 782 -2.58 25.44 31.42
CA LEU A 782 -2.62 26.67 30.64
C LEU A 782 -3.96 27.38 30.73
N PHE A 783 -5.07 26.64 30.65
CA PHE A 783 -6.42 27.21 30.70
C PHE A 783 -6.98 27.37 32.12
N SER A 784 -6.39 26.74 33.12
CA SER A 784 -6.71 27.02 34.53
C SER A 784 -6.08 28.33 35.06
N TRP A 785 -5.09 28.87 34.35
CA TRP A 785 -4.43 30.14 34.63
C TRP A 785 -5.09 31.34 33.93
N LEU A 786 -5.85 31.08 32.86
CA LEU A 786 -6.63 32.07 32.10
C LEU A 786 -8.03 32.21 32.65
#